data_795f73f05a98b3866cc8d0087b11f234
#
_entry.id   795f73f05a98b3866cc8d0087b11f234
#
_cell.length_a   1.000
_cell.length_b   1.000
_cell.length_c   1.000
_cell.angle_alpha   90.00
_cell.angle_beta   90.00
_cell.angle_gamma   90.00
#
_symmetry.space_group_name_H-M   'P 1'
#
loop_
_entity.id
_entity.type
_entity.pdbx_description
1 polymer ?
#
loop_
_entity_poly.entity_id
_entity_poly.type
_entity_poly.pdbx_seq_one_letter_code
_entity_poly.pdbx_strand_id
1 'polypeptide(L)'
;MGYMVRLGLWGTGTSFIDFRDFLGALERGGVGALELVAMDMKARGMYLCRTLSYRGAEFEIVEAPLEAEMMEMYTLAAEFWAKLRVELMTASAYVTSDKPSTNQLWRLFWASHQRFFRHMCMSAKVPATVRLAKQALLEDKCVVIGLQSTGEARTEEAVTKYGLELDDFVSGPRELLLKFVEENYPLPEKPETLPEEGSVKELQRKRHSATPGISLNGRVRKAAKWKPPSDVESDEESEIDSAPESTESDDEFQICEICNTEEERKKLLRCSCCEQLFHPACLDPPLLDTETAEWSCQSCKEKTDEYLKERKAVIAELLKRYDAASDRKSNLLAIIRSLNLPNNPLDDIIDQLGGPDKVAEITGRRGMLVRAPNGKGVTYQPRNSKDVTMEMVNMHEKQLFMDGKKFVAIISEAGSAGVSLQADRRAANQKRRVHFTLELPWSADRAIQQFGRTHRSNQASAPEYRLLFTNLGGERRFASIVAKRLESLGALTQGDRRAGLSLSAYNYDSAYGKTALTMMYRGIMEQDALPVEPPGCSSEKPDSIRDFIENAKAALNSVGIIRDTVLASGKDFGKTSGRIVESDMNDIGRFLNRLLGLPPEIQNRIFELFVSILDLLIQKARIEGNLDSGIVDMRANVIELRGSPKTVHVDPVSGASTMLFTFSLDRGITWESASTILDEKQKDGLGSTNDGFYESRRDWLGRCHIILAFESSVPGMYKIVRPAVGESLREMPLSELRNKYRKTSSLEKARNGWEDEYDISSKQCMHGPKCKLGNFCTVGRRIQEVNVLGGLILPVWGTIENALSKQARQSHQRLRVVRIETTTDKQRIVGLFVPNAAVESVLQGLAWVQDVDA
;
A
#
# COMPACT_ATOMS: atom_id res chain seq x y z
N MET A 1 -11.38 -10.42 -16.92
CA MET A 1 -12.83 -10.29 -16.72
C MET A 1 -13.66 -10.43 -18.01
N GLY A 2 -13.08 -10.91 -19.11
CA GLY A 2 -13.78 -11.06 -20.40
C GLY A 2 -15.06 -11.92 -20.36
N TYR A 3 -15.19 -12.83 -19.39
CA TYR A 3 -16.42 -13.64 -19.20
C TYR A 3 -17.63 -12.84 -18.70
N MET A 4 -17.43 -11.67 -18.14
CA MET A 4 -18.53 -10.83 -17.59
C MET A 4 -19.44 -10.23 -18.69
N VAL A 5 -19.03 -10.29 -19.96
CA VAL A 5 -19.93 -9.98 -21.10
C VAL A 5 -21.21 -10.83 -21.05
N ARG A 6 -21.12 -12.06 -20.57
CA ARG A 6 -22.28 -12.98 -20.40
C ARG A 6 -23.28 -12.52 -19.33
N LEU A 7 -22.85 -11.60 -18.45
CA LEU A 7 -23.74 -10.97 -17.46
C LEU A 7 -24.50 -9.75 -18.02
N GLY A 8 -24.31 -9.43 -19.29
CA GLY A 8 -24.98 -8.32 -19.94
C GLY A 8 -24.56 -6.94 -19.43
N LEU A 9 -23.30 -6.80 -18.97
CA LEU A 9 -22.77 -5.53 -18.48
C LEU A 9 -22.20 -4.65 -19.58
N TRP A 10 -21.72 -5.24 -20.67
CA TRP A 10 -21.25 -4.57 -21.89
C TRP A 10 -21.43 -5.47 -23.11
N GLY A 11 -21.31 -4.91 -24.28
CA GLY A 11 -21.45 -5.59 -25.57
C GLY A 11 -22.76 -5.24 -26.28
N THR A 12 -23.06 -5.98 -27.32
CA THR A 12 -24.24 -5.73 -28.17
C THR A 12 -25.55 -5.72 -27.36
N GLY A 13 -26.36 -4.70 -27.51
CA GLY A 13 -27.65 -4.54 -26.81
C GLY A 13 -27.51 -3.97 -25.38
N THR A 14 -26.33 -3.49 -24.98
CA THR A 14 -26.13 -2.81 -23.69
C THR A 14 -25.71 -1.36 -23.88
N SER A 15 -25.73 -0.55 -22.80
CA SER A 15 -25.31 0.87 -22.82
C SER A 15 -23.82 1.08 -23.06
N PHE A 16 -22.99 0.01 -22.98
CA PHE A 16 -21.54 0.06 -23.11
C PHE A 16 -21.09 -0.84 -24.25
N ILE A 17 -20.38 -0.30 -25.23
CA ILE A 17 -19.98 -1.01 -26.44
C ILE A 17 -19.01 -2.14 -26.12
N ASP A 18 -18.01 -1.88 -25.27
CA ASP A 18 -16.98 -2.82 -24.88
C ASP A 18 -16.57 -2.71 -23.39
N PHE A 19 -15.66 -3.57 -22.96
CA PHE A 19 -15.15 -3.57 -21.58
C PHE A 19 -14.44 -2.27 -21.21
N ARG A 20 -13.74 -1.64 -22.14
CA ARG A 20 -12.97 -0.41 -21.89
C ARG A 20 -13.92 0.76 -21.62
N ASP A 21 -14.99 0.88 -22.40
CA ASP A 21 -16.03 1.88 -22.23
C ASP A 21 -16.75 1.71 -20.88
N PHE A 22 -17.15 0.47 -20.56
CA PHE A 22 -17.74 0.12 -19.26
C PHE A 22 -16.80 0.47 -18.10
N LEU A 23 -15.52 0.07 -18.17
CA LEU A 23 -14.53 0.35 -17.11
C LEU A 23 -14.31 1.87 -16.95
N GLY A 24 -14.18 2.59 -18.07
CA GLY A 24 -14.03 4.05 -18.05
C GLY A 24 -15.22 4.79 -17.43
N ALA A 25 -16.45 4.31 -17.65
CA ALA A 25 -17.64 4.86 -17.01
C ALA A 25 -17.63 4.60 -15.49
N LEU A 26 -17.23 3.38 -15.05
CA LEU A 26 -17.12 3.05 -13.63
C LEU A 26 -16.03 3.85 -12.92
N GLU A 27 -14.88 4.04 -13.55
CA GLU A 27 -13.78 4.83 -12.98
C GLU A 27 -14.17 6.31 -12.82
N ARG A 28 -14.91 6.88 -13.78
CA ARG A 28 -15.45 8.24 -13.67
C ARG A 28 -16.53 8.36 -12.61
N GLY A 29 -17.39 7.35 -12.47
CA GLY A 29 -18.51 7.33 -11.53
C GLY A 29 -18.15 6.89 -10.11
N GLY A 30 -16.92 6.38 -9.88
CA GLY A 30 -16.40 5.99 -8.57
C GLY A 30 -17.20 4.89 -7.87
N VAL A 31 -17.19 4.89 -6.54
CA VAL A 31 -17.86 3.87 -5.71
C VAL A 31 -19.37 3.83 -5.93
N GLY A 32 -19.98 4.97 -6.22
CA GLY A 32 -21.41 5.06 -6.53
C GLY A 32 -21.80 4.26 -7.77
N ALA A 33 -20.97 4.31 -8.83
CA ALA A 33 -21.22 3.52 -10.04
C ALA A 33 -21.12 2.01 -9.79
N LEU A 34 -20.16 1.57 -8.94
CA LEU A 34 -20.06 0.16 -8.56
C LEU A 34 -21.31 -0.35 -7.81
N GLU A 35 -21.90 0.47 -6.95
CA GLU A 35 -23.19 0.13 -6.29
C GLU A 35 -24.33 -0.02 -7.29
N LEU A 36 -24.43 0.87 -8.28
CA LEU A 36 -25.45 0.78 -9.30
C LEU A 36 -25.32 -0.50 -10.14
N VAL A 37 -24.08 -0.90 -10.49
CA VAL A 37 -23.81 -2.17 -11.17
C VAL A 37 -24.24 -3.36 -10.30
N ALA A 38 -23.91 -3.35 -9.01
CA ALA A 38 -24.30 -4.42 -8.09
C ALA A 38 -25.82 -4.51 -7.95
N MET A 39 -26.52 -3.38 -7.88
CA MET A 39 -27.98 -3.33 -7.83
C MET A 39 -28.61 -3.87 -9.12
N ASP A 40 -28.10 -3.47 -10.27
CA ASP A 40 -28.54 -3.96 -11.58
C ASP A 40 -28.38 -5.49 -11.69
N MET A 41 -27.22 -6.02 -11.36
CA MET A 41 -26.96 -7.46 -11.36
C MET A 41 -27.87 -8.23 -10.40
N LYS A 42 -28.19 -7.64 -9.23
CA LYS A 42 -29.15 -8.23 -8.27
C LYS A 42 -30.58 -8.21 -8.83
N ALA A 43 -30.99 -7.09 -9.41
CA ALA A 43 -32.33 -6.96 -9.99
C ALA A 43 -32.59 -7.96 -11.12
N ARG A 44 -31.57 -8.25 -11.92
CA ARG A 44 -31.60 -9.27 -12.99
C ARG A 44 -31.40 -10.71 -12.48
N GLY A 45 -31.14 -10.94 -11.20
CA GLY A 45 -30.84 -12.26 -10.66
C GLY A 45 -29.46 -12.83 -11.03
N MET A 46 -28.56 -12.01 -11.60
CA MET A 46 -27.20 -12.38 -11.99
C MET A 46 -26.20 -12.35 -10.84
N TYR A 47 -26.57 -11.74 -9.74
CA TYR A 47 -25.71 -11.62 -8.57
C TYR A 47 -26.51 -11.85 -7.29
N LEU A 48 -25.99 -12.73 -6.44
CA LEU A 48 -26.52 -12.97 -5.11
C LEU A 48 -25.44 -12.64 -4.10
N CYS A 49 -25.70 -11.67 -3.23
CA CYS A 49 -24.85 -11.35 -2.10
C CYS A 49 -25.57 -11.64 -0.80
N ARG A 50 -24.94 -12.44 0.05
CA ARG A 50 -25.41 -12.75 1.38
C ARG A 50 -24.28 -12.50 2.37
N THR A 51 -24.43 -11.48 3.20
CA THR A 51 -23.44 -11.11 4.21
C THR A 51 -23.97 -11.43 5.60
N LEU A 52 -23.06 -11.84 6.49
CA LEU A 52 -23.37 -11.96 7.90
C LEU A 52 -23.49 -10.54 8.49
N SER A 53 -24.54 -10.30 9.26
CA SER A 53 -24.68 -9.02 9.98
C SER A 53 -23.66 -8.97 11.12
N TYR A 54 -22.89 -7.90 11.19
CA TYR A 54 -22.00 -7.60 12.33
C TYR A 54 -22.73 -6.90 13.49
N ARG A 55 -24.06 -6.99 13.55
CA ARG A 55 -24.85 -6.40 14.63
C ARG A 55 -24.41 -6.98 15.98
N GLY A 56 -24.07 -6.07 16.91
CA GLY A 56 -23.57 -6.45 18.24
C GLY A 56 -22.06 -6.73 18.30
N ALA A 57 -21.35 -6.78 17.17
CA ALA A 57 -19.90 -6.77 17.16
C ALA A 57 -19.37 -5.32 17.36
N GLU A 58 -18.36 -5.21 18.19
CA GLU A 58 -17.70 -3.94 18.47
C GLU A 58 -16.37 -3.89 17.71
N PHE A 59 -16.04 -2.71 17.15
CA PHE A 59 -14.78 -2.49 16.44
C PHE A 59 -14.07 -1.29 17.06
N GLU A 60 -12.86 -1.51 17.52
CA GLU A 60 -12.01 -0.51 18.13
C GLU A 60 -10.64 -0.49 17.45
N ILE A 61 -10.13 0.72 17.19
CA ILE A 61 -8.75 0.93 16.76
C ILE A 61 -7.96 1.32 18.01
N VAL A 62 -6.98 0.48 18.34
CA VAL A 62 -6.14 0.70 19.52
C VAL A 62 -4.75 1.14 19.05
N GLU A 63 -4.33 2.30 19.50
CA GLU A 63 -2.96 2.77 19.27
C GLU A 63 -2.03 2.13 20.31
N ALA A 64 -0.95 1.51 19.81
CA ALA A 64 0.12 0.92 20.59
C ALA A 64 1.39 1.75 20.35
N PRO A 65 1.66 2.78 21.15
CA PRO A 65 2.84 3.62 20.97
C PRO A 65 4.11 2.80 21.19
N LEU A 66 5.18 3.16 20.49
CA LEU A 66 6.49 2.53 20.68
C LEU A 66 7.00 2.85 22.09
N GLU A 67 7.41 1.81 22.80
CA GLU A 67 8.16 1.95 24.07
C GLU A 67 9.57 2.49 23.79
N ALA A 68 10.20 3.09 24.81
CA ALA A 68 11.49 3.79 24.66
C ALA A 68 12.59 2.91 24.03
N GLU A 69 12.71 1.66 24.49
CA GLU A 69 13.68 0.71 23.94
C GLU A 69 13.39 0.38 22.47
N MET A 70 12.15 0.16 22.10
CA MET A 70 11.74 -0.08 20.73
C MET A 70 11.94 1.14 19.83
N MET A 71 11.75 2.35 20.38
CA MET A 71 12.01 3.62 19.68
C MET A 71 13.48 3.73 19.30
N GLU A 72 14.39 3.40 20.22
CA GLU A 72 15.84 3.39 19.97
C GLU A 72 16.22 2.33 18.94
N MET A 73 15.75 1.07 19.12
CA MET A 73 15.96 -0.01 18.14
C MET A 73 15.50 0.37 16.74
N TYR A 74 14.31 0.98 16.63
CA TYR A 74 13.77 1.40 15.35
C TYR A 74 14.61 2.50 14.71
N THR A 75 15.05 3.48 15.48
CA THR A 75 15.89 4.59 14.99
C THR A 75 17.22 4.06 14.45
N LEU A 76 17.92 3.21 15.22
CA LEU A 76 19.18 2.60 14.79
C LEU A 76 19.00 1.73 13.53
N ALA A 77 17.90 1.00 13.45
CA ALA A 77 17.55 0.21 12.27
C ALA A 77 17.30 1.09 11.03
N ALA A 78 16.60 2.21 11.17
CA ALA A 78 16.34 3.16 10.09
C ALA A 78 17.64 3.79 9.58
N GLU A 79 18.52 4.21 10.49
CA GLU A 79 19.84 4.73 10.14
C GLU A 79 20.72 3.68 9.44
N PHE A 80 20.69 2.44 9.92
CA PHE A 80 21.42 1.35 9.28
C PHE A 80 20.93 1.10 7.83
N TRP A 81 19.61 1.07 7.59
CA TRP A 81 19.06 0.90 6.25
C TRP A 81 19.44 2.06 5.32
N ALA A 82 19.50 3.30 5.82
CA ALA A 82 19.99 4.44 5.06
C ALA A 82 21.48 4.27 4.68
N LYS A 83 22.33 3.87 5.62
CA LYS A 83 23.76 3.57 5.38
C LYS A 83 23.94 2.41 4.41
N LEU A 84 23.18 1.32 4.58
CA LEU A 84 23.20 0.16 3.67
C LEU A 84 22.84 0.56 2.25
N ARG A 85 21.85 1.45 2.06
CA ARG A 85 21.48 1.96 0.74
C ARG A 85 22.65 2.67 0.07
N VAL A 86 23.34 3.57 0.77
CA VAL A 86 24.49 4.30 0.24
C VAL A 86 25.63 3.34 -0.11
N GLU A 87 25.91 2.39 0.76
CA GLU A 87 26.98 1.38 0.54
C GLU A 87 26.69 0.52 -0.70
N LEU A 88 25.43 0.06 -0.86
CA LEU A 88 25.03 -0.71 -2.04
C LEU A 88 25.07 0.13 -3.33
N MET A 89 24.77 1.43 -3.27
CA MET A 89 24.94 2.33 -4.42
C MET A 89 26.41 2.42 -4.82
N THR A 90 27.29 2.62 -3.84
CA THR A 90 28.75 2.70 -4.06
C THR A 90 29.29 1.37 -4.58
N ALA A 91 28.96 0.24 -3.93
CA ALA A 91 29.39 -1.07 -4.37
C ALA A 91 28.91 -1.42 -5.79
N SER A 92 27.66 -1.10 -6.12
CA SER A 92 27.10 -1.33 -7.47
C SER A 92 27.80 -0.50 -8.55
N ALA A 93 28.23 0.71 -8.24
CA ALA A 93 28.95 1.57 -9.21
C ALA A 93 30.31 0.97 -9.63
N TYR A 94 30.94 0.20 -8.74
CA TYR A 94 32.23 -0.46 -9.03
C TYR A 94 32.10 -1.78 -9.78
N VAL A 95 30.95 -2.46 -9.69
CA VAL A 95 30.80 -3.85 -10.18
C VAL A 95 30.07 -3.95 -11.50
N THR A 96 29.12 -3.05 -11.77
CA THR A 96 28.18 -3.25 -12.89
C THR A 96 28.34 -2.24 -14.02
N SER A 97 28.58 -2.79 -15.19
CA SER A 97 28.28 -2.18 -16.48
C SER A 97 26.91 -2.65 -17.04
N ASP A 98 26.21 -3.62 -16.42
CA ASP A 98 24.94 -4.20 -16.90
C ASP A 98 23.74 -3.68 -16.12
N LYS A 99 22.94 -2.81 -16.78
CA LYS A 99 21.70 -2.21 -16.23
C LYS A 99 20.63 -3.20 -15.66
N PRO A 100 20.45 -4.43 -16.19
CA PRO A 100 19.41 -5.34 -15.67
C PRO A 100 19.66 -5.85 -14.25
N SER A 101 20.91 -6.13 -13.88
CA SER A 101 21.23 -6.67 -12.54
C SER A 101 21.05 -5.64 -11.43
N THR A 102 21.30 -4.36 -11.73
CA THR A 102 21.11 -3.25 -10.78
C THR A 102 19.63 -3.04 -10.45
N ASN A 103 18.73 -3.13 -11.45
CA ASN A 103 17.28 -3.01 -11.23
C ASN A 103 16.74 -4.15 -10.36
N GLN A 104 17.28 -5.36 -10.50
CA GLN A 104 16.89 -6.50 -9.65
C GLN A 104 17.32 -6.30 -8.21
N LEU A 105 18.54 -5.82 -7.95
CA LEU A 105 19.04 -5.52 -6.62
C LEU A 105 18.13 -4.52 -5.90
N TRP A 106 17.77 -3.41 -6.56
CA TRP A 106 16.91 -2.40 -5.95
C TRP A 106 15.49 -2.90 -5.69
N ARG A 107 14.95 -3.76 -6.55
CA ARG A 107 13.64 -4.40 -6.29
C ARG A 107 13.69 -5.28 -5.05
N LEU A 108 14.75 -6.09 -4.89
CA LEU A 108 14.96 -6.95 -3.72
C LEU A 108 15.23 -6.12 -2.45
N PHE A 109 16.03 -5.05 -2.56
CA PHE A 109 16.28 -4.12 -1.46
C PHE A 109 14.98 -3.56 -0.88
N TRP A 110 14.13 -2.97 -1.72
CA TRP A 110 12.87 -2.37 -1.25
C TRP A 110 11.85 -3.39 -0.77
N ALA A 111 11.84 -4.58 -1.33
CA ALA A 111 11.00 -5.68 -0.83
C ALA A 111 11.47 -6.18 0.56
N SER A 112 12.79 -6.25 0.78
CA SER A 112 13.36 -6.64 2.08
C SER A 112 13.20 -5.54 3.12
N HIS A 113 13.42 -4.29 2.75
CA HIS A 113 13.16 -3.10 3.56
C HIS A 113 11.70 -3.07 4.09
N GLN A 114 10.73 -3.24 3.20
CA GLN A 114 9.32 -3.24 3.59
C GLN A 114 8.99 -4.40 4.55
N ARG A 115 9.52 -5.61 4.30
CA ARG A 115 9.33 -6.76 5.18
C ARG A 115 9.97 -6.54 6.55
N PHE A 116 11.17 -5.98 6.58
CA PHE A 116 11.89 -5.67 7.81
C PHE A 116 11.08 -4.72 8.71
N PHE A 117 10.69 -3.55 8.21
CA PHE A 117 9.94 -2.57 9.01
C PHE A 117 8.54 -3.04 9.37
N ARG A 118 7.92 -3.89 8.55
CA ARG A 118 6.67 -4.57 8.93
C ARG A 118 6.86 -5.47 10.15
N HIS A 119 7.95 -6.22 10.22
CA HIS A 119 8.30 -7.01 11.41
C HIS A 119 8.56 -6.11 12.62
N MET A 120 9.28 -4.99 12.44
CA MET A 120 9.52 -4.02 13.51
C MET A 120 8.21 -3.46 14.07
N CYS A 121 7.28 -3.04 13.23
CA CYS A 121 5.94 -2.58 13.65
C CYS A 121 5.16 -3.67 14.39
N MET A 122 5.27 -4.93 13.94
CA MET A 122 4.59 -6.06 14.59
C MET A 122 5.17 -6.33 15.97
N SER A 123 6.50 -6.35 16.11
CA SER A 123 7.19 -6.53 17.38
C SER A 123 6.90 -5.39 18.37
N ALA A 124 6.82 -4.15 17.88
CA ALA A 124 6.46 -2.98 18.69
C ALA A 124 5.07 -3.09 19.35
N LYS A 125 4.15 -3.86 18.77
CA LYS A 125 2.80 -4.06 19.31
C LYS A 125 2.70 -5.21 20.34
N VAL A 126 3.74 -6.03 20.48
CA VAL A 126 3.70 -7.18 21.39
C VAL A 126 3.39 -6.80 22.85
N PRO A 127 4.06 -5.81 23.47
CA PRO A 127 3.77 -5.44 24.86
C PRO A 127 2.31 -5.01 25.07
N ALA A 128 1.78 -4.18 24.18
CA ALA A 128 0.39 -3.74 24.20
C ALA A 128 -0.59 -4.91 24.01
N THR A 129 -0.29 -5.81 23.08
CA THR A 129 -1.11 -7.01 22.81
C THR A 129 -1.18 -7.91 24.04
N VAL A 130 -0.05 -8.20 24.67
CA VAL A 130 0.04 -9.04 25.89
C VAL A 130 -0.73 -8.40 27.05
N ARG A 131 -0.56 -7.10 27.29
CA ARG A 131 -1.29 -6.36 28.32
C ARG A 131 -2.79 -6.42 28.10
N LEU A 132 -3.26 -6.12 26.91
CA LEU A 132 -4.69 -6.14 26.55
C LEU A 132 -5.27 -7.56 26.56
N ALA A 133 -4.49 -8.56 26.18
CA ALA A 133 -4.89 -9.96 26.24
C ALA A 133 -5.08 -10.41 27.71
N LYS A 134 -4.13 -10.08 28.60
CA LYS A 134 -4.24 -10.36 30.03
C LYS A 134 -5.46 -9.66 30.64
N GLN A 135 -5.71 -8.40 30.26
CA GLN A 135 -6.90 -7.67 30.70
C GLN A 135 -8.20 -8.37 30.25
N ALA A 136 -8.30 -8.75 28.97
CA ALA A 136 -9.48 -9.45 28.45
C ALA A 136 -9.72 -10.78 29.19
N LEU A 137 -8.67 -11.51 29.56
CA LEU A 137 -8.78 -12.75 30.35
C LEU A 137 -9.30 -12.47 31.76
N LEU A 138 -8.89 -11.36 32.41
CA LEU A 138 -9.40 -10.93 33.71
C LEU A 138 -10.91 -10.54 33.65
N GLU A 139 -11.35 -10.02 32.49
CA GLU A 139 -12.76 -9.70 32.19
C GLU A 139 -13.60 -10.94 31.82
N ASP A 140 -13.11 -12.15 32.07
CA ASP A 140 -13.73 -13.43 31.73
C ASP A 140 -14.04 -13.62 30.24
N LYS A 141 -13.21 -13.06 29.35
CA LYS A 141 -13.30 -13.20 27.92
C LYS A 141 -12.22 -14.14 27.35
N CYS A 142 -12.40 -14.62 26.14
CA CYS A 142 -11.39 -15.38 25.41
C CYS A 142 -10.71 -14.51 24.35
N VAL A 143 -9.43 -14.75 24.14
CA VAL A 143 -8.58 -13.96 23.25
C VAL A 143 -8.29 -14.73 21.97
N VAL A 144 -8.42 -14.06 20.83
CA VAL A 144 -7.95 -14.55 19.52
C VAL A 144 -7.01 -13.51 18.94
N ILE A 145 -5.79 -13.88 18.58
CA ILE A 145 -4.79 -12.98 18.01
C ILE A 145 -4.52 -13.38 16.56
N GLY A 146 -4.81 -12.47 15.64
CA GLY A 146 -4.61 -12.67 14.20
C GLY A 146 -3.31 -12.04 13.72
N LEU A 147 -2.48 -12.85 13.05
CA LEU A 147 -1.25 -12.42 12.38
C LEU A 147 -1.12 -13.08 11.01
N GLN A 148 -0.16 -12.63 10.18
CA GLN A 148 0.12 -13.19 8.86
C GLN A 148 1.47 -13.90 8.84
N SER A 149 2.48 -13.30 9.46
CA SER A 149 3.87 -13.73 9.43
C SER A 149 4.18 -14.54 10.68
N THR A 150 4.51 -15.83 10.55
CA THR A 150 4.89 -16.70 11.67
C THR A 150 6.40 -16.70 11.97
N GLY A 151 7.22 -16.25 11.00
CA GLY A 151 8.68 -16.29 11.12
C GLY A 151 9.30 -17.67 10.90
N GLU A 152 8.51 -18.71 10.59
CA GLU A 152 8.95 -20.10 10.49
C GLU A 152 10.22 -20.29 9.66
N ALA A 153 10.25 -19.80 8.42
CA ALA A 153 11.40 -19.98 7.54
C ALA A 153 12.71 -19.42 8.12
N ARG A 154 12.63 -18.32 8.88
CA ARG A 154 13.80 -17.72 9.55
C ARG A 154 14.24 -18.52 10.76
N THR A 155 13.27 -19.04 11.50
CA THR A 155 13.54 -19.93 12.65
C THR A 155 14.17 -21.23 12.17
N GLU A 156 13.68 -21.86 11.09
CA GLU A 156 14.26 -23.07 10.53
C GLU A 156 15.68 -22.84 9.96
N GLU A 157 15.91 -21.72 9.25
CA GLU A 157 17.24 -21.33 8.77
C GLU A 157 18.21 -21.14 9.94
N ALA A 158 17.80 -20.44 11.00
CA ALA A 158 18.63 -20.24 12.19
C ALA A 158 18.93 -21.54 12.93
N VAL A 159 17.93 -22.40 13.13
CA VAL A 159 18.10 -23.71 13.76
C VAL A 159 19.02 -24.62 12.93
N THR A 160 18.90 -24.58 11.60
CA THR A 160 19.81 -25.34 10.72
C THR A 160 21.25 -24.86 10.81
N LYS A 161 21.46 -23.54 11.01
CA LYS A 161 22.77 -22.90 11.06
C LYS A 161 23.45 -23.00 12.44
N TYR A 162 22.66 -22.85 13.51
CA TYR A 162 23.18 -22.69 14.88
C TYR A 162 22.85 -23.87 15.80
N GLY A 163 21.98 -24.81 15.38
CA GLY A 163 21.55 -25.95 16.17
C GLY A 163 20.18 -25.79 16.83
N LEU A 164 19.73 -26.83 17.54
CA LEU A 164 18.38 -26.89 18.15
C LEU A 164 18.27 -26.07 19.44
N GLU A 165 19.40 -25.82 20.11
CA GLU A 165 19.46 -25.03 21.34
C GLU A 165 20.09 -23.67 21.03
N LEU A 166 19.38 -22.60 21.37
CA LEU A 166 19.79 -21.22 21.11
C LEU A 166 19.78 -20.41 22.41
N ASP A 167 20.58 -19.35 22.46
CA ASP A 167 20.67 -18.48 23.63
C ASP A 167 19.37 -17.70 23.89
N ASP A 168 18.64 -17.33 22.85
CA ASP A 168 17.33 -16.66 22.94
C ASP A 168 16.53 -16.90 21.65
N PHE A 169 15.30 -16.37 21.59
CA PHE A 169 14.44 -16.41 20.41
C PHE A 169 15.10 -15.77 19.18
N VAL A 170 14.80 -16.31 18.01
CA VAL A 170 15.35 -15.81 16.75
C VAL A 170 14.75 -14.45 16.40
N SER A 171 15.62 -13.49 16.10
CA SER A 171 15.20 -12.20 15.56
C SER A 171 14.93 -12.30 14.05
N GLY A 172 13.67 -12.28 13.66
CA GLY A 172 13.27 -12.30 12.25
C GLY A 172 13.86 -11.14 11.43
N PRO A 173 13.87 -9.90 11.92
CA PRO A 173 14.54 -8.77 11.27
C PRO A 173 16.04 -8.97 11.07
N ARG A 174 16.77 -9.51 12.06
CA ARG A 174 18.20 -9.77 11.97
C ARG A 174 18.52 -10.79 10.88
N GLU A 175 17.83 -11.93 10.88
CA GLU A 175 18.06 -12.99 9.90
C GLU A 175 17.70 -12.52 8.48
N LEU A 176 16.69 -11.67 8.34
CA LEU A 176 16.33 -11.05 7.05
C LEU A 176 17.46 -10.17 6.52
N LEU A 177 18.06 -9.33 7.37
CA LEU A 177 19.17 -8.45 6.98
C LEU A 177 20.42 -9.25 6.64
N LEU A 178 20.79 -10.24 7.48
CA LEU A 178 21.94 -11.10 7.24
C LEU A 178 21.83 -11.78 5.89
N LYS A 179 20.70 -12.45 5.63
CA LYS A 179 20.45 -13.14 4.36
C LYS A 179 20.46 -12.16 3.17
N PHE A 180 19.83 -10.99 3.30
CA PHE A 180 19.82 -10.01 2.23
C PHE A 180 21.24 -9.57 1.84
N VAL A 181 22.09 -9.25 2.81
CA VAL A 181 23.48 -8.82 2.56
C VAL A 181 24.35 -9.99 2.07
N GLU A 182 24.19 -11.20 2.64
CA GLU A 182 24.93 -12.40 2.22
C GLU A 182 24.69 -12.75 0.75
N GLU A 183 23.42 -12.70 0.29
CA GLU A 183 23.02 -13.10 -1.06
C GLU A 183 23.13 -11.99 -2.12
N ASN A 184 22.96 -10.70 -1.73
CA ASN A 184 22.73 -9.63 -2.70
C ASN A 184 23.78 -8.52 -2.67
N TYR A 185 24.78 -8.57 -1.77
CA TYR A 185 25.86 -7.57 -1.77
C TYR A 185 26.68 -7.71 -3.05
N PRO A 186 26.88 -6.63 -3.84
CA PRO A 186 27.61 -6.70 -5.09
C PRO A 186 29.08 -6.93 -4.83
N LEU A 187 29.60 -8.10 -5.21
CA LEU A 187 31.02 -8.40 -5.19
C LEU A 187 31.57 -8.43 -6.62
N PRO A 188 32.75 -7.86 -6.88
CA PRO A 188 33.46 -8.08 -8.13
C PRO A 188 33.73 -9.58 -8.36
N GLU A 189 33.85 -9.98 -9.62
CA GLU A 189 34.31 -11.36 -9.90
C GLU A 189 35.70 -11.57 -9.34
N LYS A 190 35.89 -12.66 -8.57
CA LYS A 190 37.21 -13.01 -8.06
C LYS A 190 38.09 -13.39 -9.23
N PRO A 191 39.23 -12.70 -9.51
CA PRO A 191 40.08 -13.03 -10.60
C PRO A 191 40.72 -14.41 -10.37
N GLU A 192 40.81 -15.23 -11.43
CA GLU A 192 41.53 -16.48 -11.39
C GLU A 192 43.04 -16.18 -11.19
N THR A 193 43.64 -16.70 -10.15
CA THR A 193 45.08 -16.64 -9.91
C THR A 193 45.81 -17.41 -10.99
N LEU A 194 46.89 -16.83 -11.55
CA LEU A 194 47.76 -17.55 -12.46
C LEU A 194 48.35 -18.77 -11.74
N PRO A 195 48.34 -19.99 -12.36
CA PRO A 195 49.04 -21.15 -11.80
C PRO A 195 50.52 -20.80 -11.52
N GLU A 196 51.01 -21.24 -10.38
CA GLU A 196 52.43 -21.11 -10.06
C GLU A 196 53.32 -21.75 -11.15
N GLU A 197 54.52 -21.27 -11.33
CA GLU A 197 55.49 -21.51 -12.38
C GLU A 197 55.74 -22.98 -12.76
N GLY A 198 54.82 -23.69 -13.34
CA GLY A 198 54.98 -25.09 -13.79
C GLY A 198 54.09 -25.44 -14.97
N SER A 199 53.12 -24.61 -15.36
CA SER A 199 52.17 -24.92 -16.40
C SER A 199 52.02 -23.86 -17.49
N VAL A 200 53.13 -23.28 -17.97
CA VAL A 200 53.14 -22.40 -19.13
C VAL A 200 52.62 -23.13 -20.39
N LYS A 201 52.75 -24.45 -20.47
CA LYS A 201 52.28 -25.29 -21.58
C LYS A 201 50.75 -25.36 -21.73
N GLU A 202 49.98 -25.13 -20.65
CA GLU A 202 48.53 -25.20 -20.70
C GLU A 202 47.89 -23.87 -21.13
N LEU A 203 48.58 -22.75 -20.94
CA LEU A 203 48.16 -21.43 -21.37
C LEU A 203 48.32 -21.25 -22.90
N GLN A 204 49.27 -21.93 -23.49
CA GLN A 204 49.49 -21.91 -24.96
C GLN A 204 48.45 -22.76 -25.69
N ARG A 205 48.03 -23.90 -25.15
CA ARG A 205 46.97 -24.74 -25.76
C ARG A 205 45.56 -24.06 -25.76
N LYS A 206 45.26 -23.17 -24.83
CA LYS A 206 44.01 -22.41 -24.80
C LYS A 206 43.95 -21.23 -25.81
N ARG A 207 45.10 -20.81 -26.37
CA ARG A 207 45.14 -19.75 -27.39
C ARG A 207 44.68 -20.20 -28.79
N HIS A 208 44.79 -21.49 -29.10
CA HIS A 208 44.42 -22.03 -30.43
C HIS A 208 42.91 -22.32 -30.61
N SER A 209 42.08 -22.11 -29.59
CA SER A 209 40.64 -22.34 -29.70
C SER A 209 39.77 -21.06 -29.54
N ALA A 210 40.37 -19.89 -29.56
CA ALA A 210 39.61 -18.64 -29.37
C ALA A 210 39.84 -17.70 -30.57
N THR A 211 38.83 -17.63 -31.43
CA THR A 211 38.73 -16.61 -32.49
C THR A 211 38.74 -15.20 -31.90
N PRO A 212 39.45 -14.23 -32.45
CA PRO A 212 39.70 -12.94 -31.82
C PRO A 212 38.51 -11.98 -31.99
N GLY A 213 37.95 -11.62 -30.86
CA GLY A 213 37.01 -10.49 -30.73
C GLY A 213 37.33 -9.74 -29.45
N ILE A 214 38.47 -9.08 -29.39
CA ILE A 214 38.81 -8.26 -28.23
C ILE A 214 38.32 -6.84 -28.50
N SER A 215 37.28 -6.43 -27.80
CA SER A 215 36.97 -5.02 -27.57
C SER A 215 37.86 -4.50 -26.45
N LEU A 216 38.36 -3.28 -26.57
CA LEU A 216 39.26 -2.57 -25.64
C LEU A 216 38.77 -2.40 -24.19
N ASN A 217 37.68 -3.06 -23.78
CA ASN A 217 37.07 -2.93 -22.46
C ASN A 217 36.99 -4.26 -21.65
N GLY A 218 37.89 -5.21 -21.90
CA GLY A 218 38.16 -6.31 -20.95
C GLY A 218 36.99 -7.25 -20.57
N ARG A 219 36.03 -7.48 -21.48
CA ARG A 219 34.91 -8.43 -21.23
C ARG A 219 35.09 -9.74 -21.96
N VAL A 220 35.24 -10.82 -21.22
CA VAL A 220 35.08 -12.17 -21.72
C VAL A 220 33.62 -12.59 -21.60
N ARG A 221 32.91 -12.76 -22.70
CA ARG A 221 31.55 -13.34 -22.70
C ARG A 221 31.62 -14.87 -22.47
N LYS A 222 31.08 -15.37 -21.36
CA LYS A 222 30.72 -16.78 -21.22
C LYS A 222 29.43 -17.04 -21.99
N ALA A 223 29.49 -17.94 -22.97
CA ALA A 223 28.29 -18.46 -23.63
C ALA A 223 27.50 -19.32 -22.64
N ALA A 224 26.31 -18.90 -22.30
CA ALA A 224 25.37 -19.67 -21.51
C ALA A 224 24.81 -20.81 -22.37
N LYS A 225 24.91 -22.06 -21.89
CA LYS A 225 24.20 -23.21 -22.46
C LYS A 225 22.72 -23.04 -22.22
N TRP A 226 21.98 -22.72 -23.27
CA TRP A 226 20.53 -22.74 -23.27
C TRP A 226 20.02 -24.13 -23.60
N LYS A 227 19.08 -24.68 -22.82
CA LYS A 227 18.27 -25.84 -23.21
C LYS A 227 16.94 -25.31 -23.74
N PRO A 228 16.50 -25.72 -24.94
CA PRO A 228 15.19 -25.30 -25.42
C PRO A 228 14.08 -26.23 -24.89
N PRO A 229 12.86 -25.70 -24.66
CA PRO A 229 11.67 -26.55 -24.59
C PRO A 229 11.21 -26.93 -26.01
N SER A 230 10.75 -28.13 -26.10
CA SER A 230 10.25 -28.81 -27.31
C SER A 230 8.98 -28.16 -27.87
N ASP A 231 8.83 -28.38 -29.16
CA ASP A 231 7.66 -28.34 -30.02
C ASP A 231 7.24 -27.03 -30.64
N VAL A 232 7.53 -26.87 -31.92
CA VAL A 232 6.63 -26.80 -33.06
C VAL A 232 7.45 -26.74 -34.35
N GLU A 233 7.06 -27.63 -35.29
CA GLU A 233 7.58 -27.80 -36.66
C GLU A 233 7.26 -26.60 -37.55
N SER A 234 8.16 -26.29 -38.50
CA SER A 234 7.85 -26.06 -39.92
C SER A 234 9.12 -25.84 -40.73
N ASP A 235 9.12 -26.53 -41.86
CA ASP A 235 10.10 -26.62 -42.92
C ASP A 235 10.52 -25.29 -43.55
N GLU A 236 11.78 -25.20 -44.02
CA GLU A 236 12.15 -24.87 -45.37
C GLU A 236 13.66 -25.01 -45.61
N GLU A 237 13.98 -25.73 -46.69
CA GLU A 237 15.29 -26.06 -47.24
C GLU A 237 15.93 -24.84 -47.90
N SER A 238 17.29 -24.70 -47.87
CA SER A 238 18.09 -24.32 -49.03
C SER A 238 19.59 -24.50 -48.80
N GLU A 239 20.09 -25.45 -49.51
CA GLU A 239 21.27 -25.51 -50.37
C GLU A 239 22.68 -25.16 -49.83
N ILE A 240 23.45 -26.20 -49.93
CA ILE A 240 24.89 -26.37 -49.78
C ILE A 240 25.62 -25.71 -50.98
N ASP A 241 26.69 -24.95 -50.68
CA ASP A 241 27.74 -24.74 -51.66
C ASP A 241 29.11 -25.07 -51.06
N SER A 242 29.72 -26.05 -51.66
CA SER A 242 31.01 -26.65 -51.38
C SER A 242 32.13 -25.82 -52.06
N ALA A 243 33.12 -25.44 -51.31
CA ALA A 243 34.39 -24.90 -51.86
C ALA A 243 35.49 -25.98 -51.77
N PRO A 244 36.41 -26.04 -52.75
CA PRO A 244 37.29 -27.16 -53.00
C PRO A 244 38.54 -27.21 -52.12
N GLU A 245 38.95 -28.40 -51.76
CA GLU A 245 40.26 -28.72 -51.20
C GLU A 245 41.38 -28.30 -52.12
N SER A 246 42.33 -27.52 -51.62
CA SER A 246 43.59 -27.25 -52.25
C SER A 246 44.68 -28.18 -51.68
N THR A 247 45.20 -29.10 -52.53
CA THR A 247 46.37 -29.92 -52.28
C THR A 247 47.62 -29.05 -52.17
N GLU A 248 48.25 -29.04 -50.95
CA GLU A 248 49.55 -28.44 -50.72
C GLU A 248 50.67 -29.26 -51.37
N SER A 249 51.46 -28.59 -52.19
CA SER A 249 52.73 -29.10 -52.68
C SER A 249 53.84 -28.74 -51.69
N ASP A 250 54.51 -29.74 -51.18
CA ASP A 250 55.68 -29.69 -50.28
C ASP A 250 56.96 -29.29 -51.05
N ASP A 251 57.18 -28.02 -51.27
CA ASP A 251 58.50 -27.40 -51.55
C ASP A 251 58.33 -25.87 -51.71
N GLU A 252 58.15 -25.11 -50.63
CA GLU A 252 58.22 -23.66 -50.64
C GLU A 252 59.46 -23.18 -49.92
N PHE A 253 60.33 -22.44 -50.68
CA PHE A 253 61.44 -21.65 -50.10
C PHE A 253 60.79 -20.53 -49.22
N GLN A 254 61.26 -20.40 -48.00
CA GLN A 254 60.74 -19.35 -47.06
C GLN A 254 61.93 -18.46 -46.62
N ILE A 255 61.61 -17.21 -46.18
CA ILE A 255 62.55 -16.16 -45.87
C ILE A 255 62.79 -16.09 -44.35
N CYS A 256 64.12 -16.03 -43.98
CA CYS A 256 64.48 -15.75 -42.60
C CYS A 256 64.28 -14.26 -42.22
N GLU A 257 63.58 -13.97 -41.15
CA GLU A 257 63.24 -12.59 -40.68
C GLU A 257 64.45 -11.75 -40.24
N ILE A 258 65.63 -12.35 -40.02
CA ILE A 258 66.83 -11.61 -39.62
C ILE A 258 67.73 -11.27 -40.78
N CYS A 259 68.02 -12.24 -41.70
CA CYS A 259 68.96 -12.04 -42.81
C CYS A 259 68.30 -11.90 -44.16
N ASN A 260 66.97 -12.01 -44.22
CA ASN A 260 66.15 -11.93 -45.46
C ASN A 260 66.62 -12.85 -46.63
N THR A 261 67.30 -13.98 -46.33
CA THR A 261 67.71 -14.98 -47.34
C THR A 261 66.71 -16.13 -47.42
N GLU A 262 66.35 -16.59 -48.61
CA GLU A 262 65.52 -17.73 -48.89
C GLU A 262 66.27 -19.02 -48.60
N GLU A 263 65.62 -19.92 -47.82
CA GLU A 263 66.20 -21.30 -47.62
C GLU A 263 65.05 -22.32 -47.49
N GLU A 264 65.39 -23.62 -47.61
CA GLU A 264 64.45 -24.70 -47.44
C GLU A 264 63.82 -24.64 -46.07
N ARG A 265 62.47 -24.79 -46.01
CA ARG A 265 61.70 -24.72 -44.76
C ARG A 265 62.21 -25.66 -43.63
N LYS A 266 62.82 -26.74 -43.99
CA LYS A 266 63.41 -27.76 -43.06
C LYS A 266 64.66 -27.27 -42.30
N LYS A 267 65.30 -26.19 -42.73
CA LYS A 267 66.46 -25.59 -42.10
C LYS A 267 66.18 -24.35 -41.31
N LEU A 268 64.91 -23.85 -41.32
CA LEU A 268 64.47 -22.68 -40.55
C LEU A 268 63.69 -23.13 -39.32
N LEU A 269 63.97 -22.43 -38.20
CA LEU A 269 63.17 -22.56 -36.96
C LEU A 269 61.93 -21.67 -37.03
N ARG A 270 60.74 -22.29 -36.82
CA ARG A 270 59.50 -21.54 -36.74
C ARG A 270 59.23 -21.12 -35.30
N CYS A 271 58.96 -19.86 -35.06
CA CYS A 271 58.51 -19.36 -33.80
C CYS A 271 57.09 -19.86 -33.51
N SER A 272 56.86 -20.53 -32.39
CA SER A 272 55.53 -21.07 -31.96
C SER A 272 54.54 -19.96 -31.64
N CYS A 273 54.96 -18.70 -31.46
CA CYS A 273 54.10 -17.55 -31.15
C CYS A 273 53.70 -16.67 -32.32
N CYS A 274 54.66 -16.25 -33.16
CA CYS A 274 54.41 -15.31 -34.28
C CYS A 274 54.49 -16.04 -35.63
N GLU A 275 54.79 -17.30 -35.66
CA GLU A 275 54.92 -18.16 -36.87
C GLU A 275 56.03 -17.74 -37.83
N GLN A 276 56.77 -16.71 -37.51
CA GLN A 276 57.95 -16.22 -38.28
C GLN A 276 59.10 -17.23 -38.24
N LEU A 277 59.93 -17.21 -39.29
CA LEU A 277 60.99 -18.19 -39.51
C LEU A 277 62.34 -17.58 -39.31
N PHE A 278 63.26 -18.29 -38.72
CA PHE A 278 64.60 -17.84 -38.35
C PHE A 278 65.64 -18.90 -38.61
N HIS A 279 66.78 -18.53 -39.13
CA HIS A 279 67.96 -19.44 -39.14
C HIS A 279 68.50 -19.64 -37.71
N PRO A 280 68.80 -20.82 -37.24
CA PRO A 280 69.43 -21.05 -35.95
C PRO A 280 70.73 -20.28 -35.72
N ALA A 281 71.52 -20.08 -36.82
CA ALA A 281 72.76 -19.31 -36.79
C ALA A 281 72.59 -17.76 -36.75
N CYS A 282 71.37 -17.24 -37.09
CA CYS A 282 71.04 -15.80 -37.02
C CYS A 282 70.56 -15.35 -35.68
N LEU A 283 70.33 -16.24 -34.74
CA LEU A 283 69.93 -15.94 -33.39
C LEU A 283 71.07 -15.50 -32.52
N ASP A 284 70.84 -14.64 -31.56
CA ASP A 284 71.84 -14.21 -30.59
C ASP A 284 71.42 -14.59 -29.17
N PRO A 285 72.08 -15.57 -28.50
CA PRO A 285 73.14 -16.44 -29.00
C PRO A 285 72.61 -17.48 -30.04
N PRO A 286 73.52 -17.97 -30.99
CA PRO A 286 73.15 -18.99 -31.98
C PRO A 286 72.76 -20.30 -31.33
N LEU A 287 71.67 -20.92 -31.78
CA LEU A 287 71.20 -22.20 -31.31
C LEU A 287 71.93 -23.32 -32.04
N LEU A 288 72.67 -24.15 -31.28
CA LEU A 288 73.47 -25.28 -31.80
C LEU A 288 72.67 -26.59 -31.91
N ASP A 289 71.50 -26.71 -31.27
CA ASP A 289 70.67 -27.91 -31.28
C ASP A 289 69.25 -27.56 -31.76
N THR A 290 68.75 -28.15 -32.79
CA THR A 290 67.49 -27.93 -33.47
C THR A 290 66.33 -28.87 -33.05
N GLU A 291 66.50 -29.69 -32.03
CA GLU A 291 65.48 -30.67 -31.63
C GLU A 291 64.49 -30.24 -30.55
N THR A 292 64.28 -28.94 -30.34
CA THR A 292 63.24 -28.51 -29.39
C THR A 292 61.91 -28.31 -30.10
N ALA A 293 60.93 -29.08 -29.75
CA ALA A 293 59.61 -29.13 -30.36
C ALA A 293 58.75 -27.82 -30.22
N GLU A 294 59.15 -26.91 -29.33
CA GLU A 294 58.49 -25.61 -29.14
C GLU A 294 59.53 -24.52 -28.85
N TRP A 295 59.83 -23.73 -29.90
CA TRP A 295 60.76 -22.60 -29.76
C TRP A 295 60.04 -21.28 -30.02
N SER A 296 60.40 -20.25 -29.24
CA SER A 296 59.84 -18.87 -29.43
C SER A 296 61.00 -17.88 -29.63
N CYS A 297 60.84 -16.93 -30.59
CA CYS A 297 61.86 -15.93 -30.86
C CYS A 297 62.02 -14.93 -29.67
N GLN A 298 63.15 -14.23 -29.61
CA GLN A 298 63.47 -13.33 -28.50
C GLN A 298 62.41 -12.23 -28.32
N SER A 299 61.94 -11.62 -29.40
CA SER A 299 60.90 -10.60 -29.40
C SER A 299 59.55 -11.13 -28.82
N CYS A 300 59.21 -12.39 -29.11
CA CYS A 300 58.02 -13.03 -28.53
C CYS A 300 58.17 -13.40 -27.04
N LYS A 301 59.38 -13.79 -26.62
CA LYS A 301 59.67 -13.99 -25.21
C LYS A 301 59.56 -12.71 -24.41
N GLU A 302 60.17 -11.63 -24.86
CA GLU A 302 60.11 -10.32 -24.25
C GLU A 302 58.67 -9.78 -24.16
N LYS A 303 57.88 -9.86 -25.23
CA LYS A 303 56.48 -9.51 -25.24
C LYS A 303 55.61 -10.41 -24.32
N THR A 304 55.97 -11.68 -24.20
CA THR A 304 55.26 -12.59 -23.30
C THR A 304 55.51 -12.26 -21.83
N ASP A 305 56.79 -11.95 -21.49
CA ASP A 305 57.17 -11.57 -20.14
C ASP A 305 56.59 -10.22 -19.73
N GLU A 306 56.55 -9.22 -20.67
CA GLU A 306 55.90 -7.94 -20.42
C GLU A 306 54.38 -8.10 -20.27
N TYR A 307 53.74 -8.89 -21.12
CA TYR A 307 52.31 -9.24 -20.98
C TYR A 307 52.01 -9.95 -19.65
N LEU A 308 52.85 -10.90 -19.24
CA LEU A 308 52.67 -11.58 -17.97
C LEU A 308 52.84 -10.65 -16.76
N LYS A 309 53.76 -9.68 -16.85
CA LYS A 309 53.94 -8.63 -15.84
C LYS A 309 52.73 -7.71 -15.76
N GLU A 310 52.21 -7.22 -16.90
CA GLU A 310 51.05 -6.39 -16.94
C GLU A 310 49.80 -7.15 -16.42
N ARG A 311 49.64 -8.42 -16.80
CA ARG A 311 48.54 -9.25 -16.36
C ARG A 311 48.63 -9.54 -14.86
N LYS A 312 49.80 -9.80 -14.28
CA LYS A 312 50.01 -9.94 -12.83
C LYS A 312 49.63 -8.65 -12.10
N ALA A 313 50.03 -7.49 -12.64
CA ALA A 313 49.66 -6.19 -12.06
C ALA A 313 48.13 -5.94 -12.08
N VAL A 314 47.47 -6.24 -13.19
CA VAL A 314 46.01 -6.14 -13.29
C VAL A 314 45.29 -7.10 -12.35
N ILE A 315 45.71 -8.35 -12.25
CA ILE A 315 45.17 -9.35 -11.32
C ILE A 315 45.36 -8.89 -9.87
N ALA A 316 46.52 -8.36 -9.51
CA ALA A 316 46.80 -7.86 -8.17
C ALA A 316 45.87 -6.68 -7.80
N GLU A 317 45.62 -5.75 -8.74
CA GLU A 317 44.66 -4.64 -8.53
C GLU A 317 43.23 -5.14 -8.39
N LEU A 318 42.80 -6.10 -9.24
CA LEU A 318 41.45 -6.70 -9.14
C LEU A 318 41.26 -7.49 -7.84
N LEU A 319 42.28 -8.22 -7.37
CA LEU A 319 42.28 -8.89 -6.06
C LEU A 319 42.13 -7.89 -4.92
N LYS A 320 42.90 -6.80 -4.94
CA LYS A 320 42.80 -5.73 -3.94
C LYS A 320 41.38 -5.12 -3.91
N ARG A 321 40.75 -4.91 -5.07
CA ARG A 321 39.35 -4.43 -5.13
C ARG A 321 38.36 -5.47 -4.60
N TYR A 322 38.56 -6.75 -4.91
CA TYR A 322 37.75 -7.84 -4.39
C TYR A 322 37.85 -7.95 -2.87
N ASP A 323 39.08 -7.94 -2.31
CA ASP A 323 39.32 -8.03 -0.88
C ASP A 323 38.68 -6.84 -0.15
N ALA A 324 38.88 -5.61 -0.65
CA ALA A 324 38.27 -4.42 -0.08
C ALA A 324 36.72 -4.47 -0.12
N ALA A 325 36.10 -5.05 -1.16
CA ALA A 325 34.65 -5.25 -1.21
C ALA A 325 34.18 -6.37 -0.25
N SER A 326 34.95 -7.44 -0.13
CA SER A 326 34.72 -8.54 0.80
C SER A 326 34.79 -8.08 2.26
N ASP A 327 35.77 -7.24 2.58
CA ASP A 327 35.93 -6.65 3.92
C ASP A 327 34.74 -5.74 4.27
N ARG A 328 34.30 -4.88 3.34
CA ARG A 328 33.10 -4.05 3.54
C ARG A 328 31.85 -4.89 3.78
N LYS A 329 31.64 -5.97 3.00
CA LYS A 329 30.56 -6.93 3.22
C LYS A 329 30.64 -7.56 4.61
N SER A 330 31.84 -8.00 5.02
CA SER A 330 32.08 -8.63 6.34
C SER A 330 31.80 -7.67 7.48
N ASN A 331 32.21 -6.40 7.34
CA ASN A 331 31.92 -5.35 8.31
C ASN A 331 30.41 -5.08 8.43
N LEU A 332 29.65 -5.03 7.32
CA LEU A 332 28.21 -4.89 7.36
C LEU A 332 27.55 -6.05 8.11
N LEU A 333 27.99 -7.30 7.85
CA LEU A 333 27.48 -8.48 8.54
C LEU A 333 27.80 -8.45 10.04
N ALA A 334 28.99 -7.96 10.44
CA ALA A 334 29.34 -7.77 11.83
C ALA A 334 28.46 -6.72 12.52
N ILE A 335 28.20 -5.58 11.87
CA ILE A 335 27.30 -4.55 12.38
C ILE A 335 25.88 -5.12 12.55
N ILE A 336 25.34 -5.86 11.57
CA ILE A 336 24.00 -6.46 11.68
C ILE A 336 23.91 -7.41 12.88
N ARG A 337 24.96 -8.20 13.15
CA ARG A 337 24.98 -9.10 14.32
C ARG A 337 24.99 -8.34 15.64
N SER A 338 25.58 -7.15 15.68
CA SER A 338 25.64 -6.30 16.89
C SER A 338 24.38 -5.43 17.09
N LEU A 339 23.53 -5.25 16.07
CA LEU A 339 22.29 -4.49 16.21
C LEU A 339 21.38 -5.16 17.24
N ASN A 340 20.86 -4.37 18.18
CA ASN A 340 19.77 -4.82 19.03
C ASN A 340 18.48 -4.80 18.20
N LEU A 341 17.92 -5.98 17.89
CA LEU A 341 16.71 -6.12 17.08
C LEU A 341 15.73 -7.08 17.79
N PRO A 342 14.42 -6.82 17.68
CA PRO A 342 13.42 -7.56 18.43
C PRO A 342 13.32 -9.03 17.99
N ASN A 343 12.89 -9.86 18.91
CA ASN A 343 12.62 -11.28 18.70
C ASN A 343 11.40 -11.49 17.79
N ASN A 344 11.18 -12.75 17.38
CA ASN A 344 9.99 -13.12 16.62
C ASN A 344 8.72 -12.85 17.46
N PRO A 345 7.79 -11.98 17.00
CA PRO A 345 6.60 -11.61 17.76
C PRO A 345 5.70 -12.78 18.18
N LEU A 346 5.62 -13.83 17.35
CA LEU A 346 4.79 -15.01 17.64
C LEU A 346 5.34 -15.78 18.84
N ASP A 347 6.64 -16.06 18.87
CA ASP A 347 7.28 -16.78 19.96
C ASP A 347 7.28 -15.96 21.23
N ASP A 348 7.52 -14.65 21.13
CA ASP A 348 7.48 -13.71 22.25
C ASP A 348 6.08 -13.60 22.89
N ILE A 349 5.02 -13.50 22.10
CA ILE A 349 3.63 -13.47 22.60
C ILE A 349 3.29 -14.79 23.31
N ILE A 350 3.65 -15.94 22.74
CA ILE A 350 3.39 -17.24 23.34
C ILE A 350 4.10 -17.36 24.69
N ASP A 351 5.37 -17.00 24.77
CA ASP A 351 6.16 -17.04 26.00
C ASP A 351 5.54 -16.16 27.08
N GLN A 352 5.24 -14.87 26.77
CA GLN A 352 4.68 -13.91 27.74
C GLN A 352 3.24 -14.23 28.18
N LEU A 353 2.48 -15.01 27.41
CA LEU A 353 1.13 -15.47 27.76
C LEU A 353 1.09 -16.84 28.44
N GLY A 354 2.25 -17.38 28.81
CA GLY A 354 2.38 -18.58 29.62
C GLY A 354 2.75 -19.85 28.87
N GLY A 355 3.30 -19.70 27.67
CA GLY A 355 3.85 -20.80 26.87
C GLY A 355 2.79 -21.60 26.08
N PRO A 356 3.24 -22.64 25.36
CA PRO A 356 2.39 -23.45 24.49
C PRO A 356 1.26 -24.19 25.22
N ASP A 357 1.41 -24.43 26.53
CA ASP A 357 0.36 -25.07 27.34
C ASP A 357 -0.87 -24.16 27.58
N LYS A 358 -0.71 -22.86 27.53
CA LYS A 358 -1.78 -21.86 27.76
C LYS A 358 -2.31 -21.27 26.47
N VAL A 359 -1.51 -21.27 25.41
CA VAL A 359 -1.85 -20.65 24.11
C VAL A 359 -2.12 -21.73 23.08
N ALA A 360 -3.26 -21.66 22.41
CA ALA A 360 -3.61 -22.52 21.28
C ALA A 360 -3.06 -21.90 20.00
N GLU A 361 -2.05 -22.49 19.44
CA GLU A 361 -1.46 -22.03 18.18
C GLU A 361 -2.10 -22.74 16.98
N ILE A 362 -2.74 -21.96 16.09
CA ILE A 362 -3.41 -22.44 14.88
C ILE A 362 -2.75 -21.75 13.68
N THR A 363 -1.50 -22.15 13.40
CA THR A 363 -0.67 -21.59 12.32
C THR A 363 -0.19 -22.69 11.39
N GLY A 364 0.47 -22.31 10.29
CA GLY A 364 1.04 -23.28 9.35
C GLY A 364 2.41 -23.83 9.78
N ARG A 365 3.03 -23.31 10.84
CA ARG A 365 4.40 -23.72 11.21
C ARG A 365 4.47 -25.12 11.82
N ARG A 366 5.59 -25.79 11.57
CA ARG A 366 5.84 -27.19 11.99
C ARG A 366 6.53 -27.29 13.35
N GLY A 367 7.35 -26.33 13.67
CA GLY A 367 8.10 -26.31 14.93
C GLY A 367 8.01 -24.94 15.61
N MET A 368 8.35 -24.91 16.88
CA MET A 368 8.36 -23.72 17.71
C MET A 368 9.60 -23.66 18.60
N LEU A 369 9.98 -22.45 19.01
CA LEU A 369 10.99 -22.25 20.04
C LEU A 369 10.30 -22.16 21.39
N VAL A 370 10.77 -22.91 22.36
CA VAL A 370 10.21 -22.93 23.72
C VAL A 370 11.31 -22.61 24.71
N ARG A 371 11.05 -21.72 25.65
CA ARG A 371 12.01 -21.37 26.69
C ARG A 371 12.35 -22.57 27.55
N ALA A 372 13.65 -22.76 27.81
CA ALA A 372 14.11 -23.84 28.61
C ALA A 372 13.62 -23.71 30.06
N PRO A 373 13.37 -24.82 30.78
CA PRO A 373 12.84 -24.79 32.17
C PRO A 373 13.69 -24.02 33.16
N ASN A 374 15.01 -23.90 32.88
CA ASN A 374 15.98 -23.15 33.68
C ASN A 374 15.91 -21.61 33.41
N GLY A 375 15.05 -21.18 32.49
CA GLY A 375 14.92 -19.79 32.06
C GLY A 375 16.09 -19.26 31.22
N LYS A 376 17.06 -20.08 30.89
CA LYS A 376 18.23 -19.71 30.07
C LYS A 376 18.16 -20.43 28.71
N GLY A 377 18.09 -19.64 27.65
CA GLY A 377 17.99 -20.13 26.27
C GLY A 377 16.63 -20.67 25.86
N VAL A 378 16.54 -21.09 24.63
CA VAL A 378 15.35 -21.67 24.01
C VAL A 378 15.70 -22.94 23.23
N THR A 379 14.77 -23.88 23.14
CA THR A 379 14.94 -25.14 22.43
C THR A 379 13.90 -25.25 21.32
N TYR A 380 14.32 -25.65 20.13
CA TYR A 380 13.41 -25.93 19.03
C TYR A 380 12.73 -27.27 19.23
N GLN A 381 11.41 -27.26 19.18
CA GLN A 381 10.56 -28.45 19.34
C GLN A 381 9.56 -28.56 18.20
N PRO A 382 9.33 -29.77 17.65
CA PRO A 382 8.25 -30.00 16.72
C PRO A 382 6.90 -29.85 17.43
N ARG A 383 5.89 -29.33 16.74
CA ARG A 383 4.54 -29.11 17.32
C ARG A 383 3.71 -30.40 17.40
N ASN A 384 4.06 -31.43 16.65
CA ASN A 384 3.41 -32.74 16.74
C ASN A 384 3.83 -33.50 18.03
N SER A 385 2.93 -34.29 18.55
CA SER A 385 3.18 -35.19 19.66
C SER A 385 3.02 -36.66 19.23
N LYS A 386 3.30 -37.62 20.14
CA LYS A 386 3.11 -39.04 19.86
C LYS A 386 1.66 -39.38 19.47
N ASP A 387 0.68 -38.60 19.99
CA ASP A 387 -0.74 -38.87 19.81
C ASP A 387 -1.40 -37.95 18.76
N VAL A 388 -0.71 -36.91 18.28
CA VAL A 388 -1.26 -35.90 17.35
C VAL A 388 -0.29 -35.72 16.18
N THR A 389 -0.72 -36.16 15.00
CA THR A 389 0.06 -35.96 13.76
C THR A 389 0.10 -34.46 13.37
N MET A 390 1.08 -34.08 12.56
CA MET A 390 1.26 -32.69 12.11
C MET A 390 0.02 -32.14 11.40
N GLU A 391 -0.69 -32.95 10.64
CA GLU A 391 -1.93 -32.56 9.95
C GLU A 391 -3.08 -32.26 10.94
N MET A 392 -3.09 -32.88 12.09
CA MET A 392 -4.14 -32.74 13.10
C MET A 392 -3.83 -31.70 14.18
N VAL A 393 -2.61 -31.18 14.26
CA VAL A 393 -2.19 -30.24 15.34
C VAL A 393 -3.14 -29.05 15.44
N ASN A 394 -3.44 -28.37 14.33
CA ASN A 394 -4.32 -27.21 14.36
C ASN A 394 -5.77 -27.54 14.78
N MET A 395 -6.26 -28.72 14.44
CA MET A 395 -7.59 -29.18 14.86
C MET A 395 -7.61 -29.53 16.35
N HIS A 396 -6.53 -30.12 16.85
CA HIS A 396 -6.37 -30.41 18.27
C HIS A 396 -6.31 -29.10 19.11
N GLU A 397 -5.48 -28.15 18.69
CA GLU A 397 -5.37 -26.84 19.35
C GLU A 397 -6.70 -26.06 19.33
N LYS A 398 -7.41 -26.09 18.20
CA LYS A 398 -8.78 -25.56 18.11
C LYS A 398 -9.71 -26.20 19.14
N GLN A 399 -9.66 -27.54 19.28
CA GLN A 399 -10.54 -28.23 20.21
C GLN A 399 -10.24 -27.84 21.65
N LEU A 400 -8.97 -27.75 22.05
CA LEU A 400 -8.57 -27.25 23.37
C LEU A 400 -9.11 -25.84 23.67
N PHE A 401 -9.12 -24.96 22.68
CA PHE A 401 -9.71 -23.61 22.81
C PHE A 401 -11.24 -23.66 22.91
N MET A 402 -11.90 -24.46 22.08
CA MET A 402 -13.37 -24.58 22.10
C MET A 402 -13.89 -25.31 23.33
N ASP A 403 -13.10 -26.18 23.94
CA ASP A 403 -13.43 -26.88 25.21
C ASP A 403 -13.12 -26.02 26.45
N GLY A 404 -12.45 -24.86 26.28
CA GLY A 404 -12.09 -23.99 27.40
C GLY A 404 -10.90 -24.48 28.22
N LYS A 405 -10.05 -25.34 27.64
CA LYS A 405 -8.78 -25.74 28.23
C LYS A 405 -7.69 -24.70 27.99
N LYS A 406 -7.77 -24.00 26.84
CA LYS A 406 -6.95 -22.83 26.52
C LYS A 406 -7.87 -21.65 26.22
N PHE A 407 -7.53 -20.45 26.71
CA PHE A 407 -8.36 -19.25 26.55
C PHE A 407 -7.77 -18.22 25.57
N VAL A 408 -6.55 -18.48 25.08
CA VAL A 408 -5.89 -17.68 24.08
C VAL A 408 -5.66 -18.55 22.85
N ALA A 409 -6.02 -18.04 21.67
CA ALA A 409 -5.73 -18.66 20.39
C ALA A 409 -4.97 -17.69 19.50
N ILE A 410 -3.91 -18.16 18.83
CA ILE A 410 -3.19 -17.39 17.81
C ILE A 410 -3.47 -18.03 16.46
N ILE A 411 -3.87 -17.21 15.48
CA ILE A 411 -4.26 -17.68 14.15
C ILE A 411 -3.44 -17.01 13.05
N SER A 412 -3.03 -17.80 12.07
CA SER A 412 -2.52 -17.31 10.79
C SER A 412 -3.45 -17.71 9.64
N GLU A 413 -3.26 -17.11 8.47
CA GLU A 413 -4.05 -17.46 7.29
C GLU A 413 -3.89 -18.95 6.92
N ALA A 414 -2.64 -19.43 6.88
CA ALA A 414 -2.33 -20.80 6.48
C ALA A 414 -2.92 -21.85 7.42
N GLY A 415 -2.86 -21.63 8.74
CA GLY A 415 -3.33 -22.63 9.71
C GLY A 415 -4.81 -22.53 10.02
N SER A 416 -5.46 -21.39 9.78
CA SER A 416 -6.86 -21.16 10.16
C SER A 416 -7.88 -21.40 9.05
N ALA A 417 -7.44 -21.86 7.87
CA ALA A 417 -8.36 -22.18 6.77
C ALA A 417 -9.43 -23.20 7.23
N GLY A 418 -10.72 -22.86 7.07
CA GLY A 418 -11.84 -23.72 7.53
C GLY A 418 -12.08 -23.76 9.03
N VAL A 419 -11.20 -23.20 9.87
CA VAL A 419 -11.33 -23.18 11.33
C VAL A 419 -12.38 -22.16 11.79
N SER A 420 -13.17 -22.49 12.81
CA SER A 420 -14.17 -21.64 13.44
C SER A 420 -13.87 -21.54 14.93
N LEU A 421 -13.79 -20.32 15.45
CA LEU A 421 -13.44 -20.00 16.85
C LEU A 421 -14.50 -19.12 17.55
N GLN A 422 -15.68 -18.94 16.92
CA GLN A 422 -16.77 -18.18 17.51
C GLN A 422 -17.23 -18.77 18.85
N ALA A 423 -17.97 -17.98 19.62
CA ALA A 423 -18.64 -18.45 20.84
C ALA A 423 -19.85 -19.34 20.47
N ASP A 424 -19.60 -20.55 19.93
CA ASP A 424 -20.66 -21.45 19.46
C ASP A 424 -21.49 -21.95 20.64
N ARG A 425 -22.81 -21.87 20.53
CA ARG A 425 -23.75 -22.32 21.58
C ARG A 425 -23.64 -23.81 21.92
N ARG A 426 -23.07 -24.60 21.00
CA ARG A 426 -22.84 -26.04 21.16
C ARG A 426 -21.50 -26.35 21.83
N ALA A 427 -20.59 -25.40 21.91
CA ALA A 427 -19.27 -25.58 22.51
C ALA A 427 -19.31 -25.34 24.01
N ALA A 428 -18.43 -26.00 24.77
CA ALA A 428 -18.29 -25.78 26.21
C ALA A 428 -17.84 -24.33 26.52
N ASN A 429 -16.99 -23.77 25.70
CA ASN A 429 -16.48 -22.41 25.87
C ASN A 429 -17.34 -21.40 25.09
N GLN A 430 -18.28 -20.77 25.80
CA GLN A 430 -19.15 -19.74 25.24
C GLN A 430 -18.75 -18.31 25.63
N LYS A 431 -17.58 -18.12 26.26
CA LYS A 431 -17.09 -16.78 26.65
C LYS A 431 -16.99 -15.88 25.43
N ARG A 432 -17.25 -14.58 25.61
CA ARG A 432 -17.13 -13.59 24.54
C ARG A 432 -15.70 -13.56 23.97
N ARG A 433 -15.56 -13.48 22.66
CA ARG A 433 -14.25 -13.43 21.98
C ARG A 433 -13.79 -11.98 21.82
N VAL A 434 -12.56 -11.71 22.20
CA VAL A 434 -11.85 -10.47 21.84
C VAL A 434 -10.81 -10.83 20.78
N HIS A 435 -10.97 -10.29 19.58
CA HIS A 435 -10.12 -10.58 18.44
C HIS A 435 -9.15 -9.42 18.20
N PHE A 436 -7.91 -9.61 18.55
CA PHE A 436 -6.82 -8.68 18.26
C PHE A 436 -6.26 -8.94 16.87
N THR A 437 -6.20 -7.91 16.04
CA THR A 437 -5.50 -7.96 14.76
C THR A 437 -4.15 -7.27 14.92
N LEU A 438 -3.10 -8.07 15.03
CA LEU A 438 -1.72 -7.59 15.18
C LEU A 438 -1.14 -7.17 13.82
N GLU A 439 -1.48 -7.93 12.78
CA GLU A 439 -1.03 -7.72 11.43
C GLU A 439 -2.20 -7.85 10.46
N LEU A 440 -2.52 -6.76 9.75
CA LEU A 440 -3.57 -6.77 8.75
C LEU A 440 -3.15 -7.60 7.52
N PRO A 441 -4.06 -8.44 6.99
CA PRO A 441 -3.82 -9.12 5.72
C PRO A 441 -3.61 -8.15 4.55
N TRP A 442 -2.92 -8.62 3.51
CA TRP A 442 -2.64 -7.83 2.30
C TRP A 442 -3.87 -7.53 1.45
N SER A 443 -4.99 -8.20 1.69
CA SER A 443 -6.24 -7.97 0.97
C SER A 443 -7.42 -7.88 1.92
N ALA A 444 -8.44 -7.11 1.54
CA ALA A 444 -9.67 -6.99 2.30
C ALA A 444 -10.42 -8.31 2.43
N ASP A 445 -10.40 -9.16 1.38
CA ASP A 445 -11.05 -10.47 1.39
C ASP A 445 -10.48 -11.36 2.49
N ARG A 446 -9.14 -11.37 2.62
CA ARG A 446 -8.45 -12.13 3.66
C ARG A 446 -8.70 -11.54 5.05
N ALA A 447 -8.78 -10.21 5.17
CA ALA A 447 -9.14 -9.56 6.42
C ALA A 447 -10.56 -9.96 6.89
N ILE A 448 -11.55 -9.92 5.98
CA ILE A 448 -12.92 -10.37 6.27
C ILE A 448 -12.95 -11.86 6.61
N GLN A 449 -12.19 -12.70 5.90
CA GLN A 449 -12.09 -14.12 6.23
C GLN A 449 -11.49 -14.35 7.62
N GLN A 450 -10.47 -13.60 8.01
CA GLN A 450 -9.86 -13.66 9.32
C GLN A 450 -10.86 -13.24 10.42
N PHE A 451 -11.58 -12.13 10.22
CA PHE A 451 -12.65 -11.71 11.16
C PHE A 451 -13.75 -12.77 11.24
N GLY A 452 -14.10 -13.41 10.13
CA GLY A 452 -15.08 -14.50 10.08
C GLY A 452 -14.68 -15.75 10.87
N ARG A 453 -13.45 -15.87 11.38
CA ARG A 453 -13.06 -16.98 12.27
C ARG A 453 -13.73 -16.88 13.64
N THR A 454 -13.96 -15.67 14.12
CA THR A 454 -14.58 -15.39 15.44
C THR A 454 -16.03 -14.95 15.35
N HIS A 455 -16.54 -14.68 14.15
CA HIS A 455 -17.92 -14.22 13.92
C HIS A 455 -18.63 -15.12 12.91
N ARG A 456 -19.58 -15.92 13.40
CA ARG A 456 -20.36 -16.85 12.57
C ARG A 456 -21.79 -17.01 13.09
N SER A 457 -22.63 -17.72 12.34
CA SER A 457 -23.95 -18.13 12.80
C SER A 457 -23.86 -19.03 14.05
N ASN A 458 -24.96 -19.12 14.81
CA ASN A 458 -25.06 -19.90 16.03
C ASN A 458 -24.12 -19.49 17.16
N GLN A 459 -23.72 -18.22 17.22
CA GLN A 459 -22.91 -17.70 18.31
C GLN A 459 -23.76 -17.25 19.50
N ALA A 460 -23.23 -17.42 20.73
CA ALA A 460 -23.85 -16.97 21.98
C ALA A 460 -23.68 -15.45 22.14
N SER A 461 -22.54 -14.91 21.74
CA SER A 461 -22.20 -13.49 21.80
C SER A 461 -21.42 -13.07 20.57
N ALA A 462 -21.60 -11.81 20.12
CA ALA A 462 -20.79 -11.23 19.08
C ALA A 462 -19.39 -10.84 19.59
N PRO A 463 -18.35 -10.95 18.77
CA PRO A 463 -16.97 -10.64 19.18
C PRO A 463 -16.71 -9.14 19.32
N GLU A 464 -15.65 -8.80 20.04
CA GLU A 464 -14.99 -7.51 20.04
C GLU A 464 -13.77 -7.60 19.14
N TYR A 465 -13.64 -6.67 18.18
CA TYR A 465 -12.47 -6.57 17.31
C TYR A 465 -11.62 -5.39 17.73
N ARG A 466 -10.34 -5.63 17.95
CA ARG A 466 -9.37 -4.59 18.29
C ARG A 466 -8.22 -4.63 17.28
N LEU A 467 -8.12 -3.59 16.47
CA LEU A 467 -7.05 -3.44 15.51
C LEU A 467 -5.94 -2.60 16.14
N LEU A 468 -4.75 -3.20 16.24
CA LEU A 468 -3.60 -2.53 16.81
C LEU A 468 -2.76 -1.87 15.74
N PHE A 469 -2.46 -0.59 15.92
CA PHE A 469 -1.53 0.19 15.12
C PHE A 469 -0.53 0.87 16.03
N THR A 470 0.72 0.95 15.58
CA THR A 470 1.70 1.83 16.23
C THR A 470 1.38 3.30 15.91
N ASN A 471 2.02 4.20 16.63
CA ASN A 471 1.99 5.63 16.34
C ASN A 471 2.88 6.05 15.16
N LEU A 472 3.34 5.09 14.34
CA LEU A 472 4.16 5.35 13.15
C LEU A 472 3.31 5.68 11.93
N GLY A 473 3.59 6.82 11.29
CA GLY A 473 2.88 7.26 10.08
C GLY A 473 2.97 6.26 8.93
N GLY A 474 4.12 5.65 8.71
CA GLY A 474 4.34 4.67 7.65
C GLY A 474 3.54 3.38 7.80
N GLU A 475 3.18 2.96 9.03
CA GLU A 475 2.34 1.78 9.25
C GLU A 475 0.92 1.95 8.69
N ARG A 476 0.44 3.20 8.59
CA ARG A 476 -0.87 3.53 8.00
C ARG A 476 -1.03 3.04 6.56
N ARG A 477 0.07 2.75 5.86
CA ARG A 477 0.05 2.10 4.55
C ARG A 477 -0.76 0.80 4.54
N PHE A 478 -0.58 -0.05 5.54
CA PHE A 478 -1.26 -1.34 5.59
C PHE A 478 -2.77 -1.16 5.81
N ALA A 479 -3.14 -0.21 6.65
CA ALA A 479 -4.53 0.19 6.84
C ALA A 479 -5.14 0.77 5.56
N SER A 480 -4.40 1.63 4.84
CA SER A 480 -4.85 2.27 3.61
C SER A 480 -5.17 1.28 2.50
N ILE A 481 -4.34 0.26 2.29
CA ILE A 481 -4.58 -0.78 1.27
C ILE A 481 -5.87 -1.55 1.57
N VAL A 482 -6.08 -1.92 2.83
CA VAL A 482 -7.28 -2.66 3.25
C VAL A 482 -8.51 -1.75 3.21
N ALA A 483 -8.38 -0.49 3.64
CA ALA A 483 -9.46 0.50 3.63
C ALA A 483 -10.01 0.74 2.22
N LYS A 484 -9.14 0.98 1.25
CA LYS A 484 -9.51 1.19 -0.16
C LYS A 484 -10.31 0.01 -0.72
N ARG A 485 -9.90 -1.23 -0.41
CA ARG A 485 -10.59 -2.43 -0.88
C ARG A 485 -11.87 -2.71 -0.13
N LEU A 486 -11.92 -2.49 1.19
CA LEU A 486 -13.16 -2.60 1.98
C LEU A 486 -14.20 -1.60 1.50
N GLU A 487 -13.81 -0.40 1.12
CA GLU A 487 -14.70 0.60 0.53
C GLU A 487 -15.31 0.09 -0.77
N SER A 488 -14.49 -0.48 -1.66
CA SER A 488 -14.94 -1.07 -2.93
C SER A 488 -15.85 -2.29 -2.70
N LEU A 489 -15.52 -3.18 -1.76
CA LEU A 489 -16.34 -4.35 -1.41
C LEU A 489 -17.65 -3.94 -0.72
N GLY A 490 -17.63 -2.90 0.11
CA GLY A 490 -18.81 -2.34 0.75
C GLY A 490 -19.86 -1.88 -0.25
N ALA A 491 -19.45 -1.36 -1.41
CA ALA A 491 -20.33 -1.02 -2.51
C ALA A 491 -21.09 -2.24 -3.07
N LEU A 492 -20.41 -3.38 -3.18
CA LEU A 492 -21.00 -4.60 -3.73
C LEU A 492 -21.93 -5.36 -2.76
N THR A 493 -21.79 -5.15 -1.47
CA THR A 493 -22.43 -6.00 -0.46
C THR A 493 -23.74 -5.46 0.09
N GLN A 494 -24.07 -4.17 -0.07
CA GLN A 494 -25.19 -3.52 0.63
C GLN A 494 -25.30 -3.89 2.11
N GLY A 495 -24.16 -4.30 2.72
CA GLY A 495 -24.10 -4.60 4.14
C GLY A 495 -24.43 -3.35 4.95
N ASP A 496 -24.92 -3.53 6.16
CA ASP A 496 -25.09 -2.42 7.08
C ASP A 496 -23.71 -1.82 7.41
N ARG A 497 -23.36 -0.76 6.69
CA ARG A 497 -22.07 -0.06 6.87
C ARG A 497 -21.89 0.52 8.27
N ARG A 498 -22.97 0.59 9.06
CA ARG A 498 -22.94 1.07 10.45
C ARG A 498 -22.37 0.04 11.42
N ALA A 499 -22.47 -1.24 11.06
CA ALA A 499 -22.00 -2.35 11.89
C ALA A 499 -20.67 -2.94 11.42
N GLY A 500 -20.05 -2.41 10.35
CA GLY A 500 -18.80 -2.90 9.79
C GLY A 500 -17.61 -2.03 10.18
N LEU A 501 -16.41 -2.56 9.98
CA LEU A 501 -15.15 -1.87 10.17
C LEU A 501 -15.08 -0.67 9.22
N SER A 502 -15.25 0.54 9.70
CA SER A 502 -15.06 1.75 8.90
C SER A 502 -13.60 2.16 8.96
N LEU A 503 -12.81 1.69 8.00
CA LEU A 503 -11.42 2.15 7.77
C LEU A 503 -11.34 3.28 6.74
N SER A 504 -12.46 3.88 6.34
CA SER A 504 -12.51 4.93 5.31
C SER A 504 -11.60 6.12 5.63
N ALA A 505 -11.44 6.47 6.91
CA ALA A 505 -10.52 7.52 7.36
C ALA A 505 -9.04 7.21 7.03
N TYR A 506 -8.69 5.96 6.77
CA TYR A 506 -7.33 5.53 6.41
C TYR A 506 -7.14 5.36 4.90
N ASN A 507 -8.13 5.68 4.07
CA ASN A 507 -7.99 5.61 2.61
C ASN A 507 -7.22 6.83 2.08
N TYR A 508 -5.91 6.80 2.21
CA TYR A 508 -5.03 7.86 1.70
C TYR A 508 -4.84 7.81 0.17
N ASP A 509 -5.02 6.65 -0.49
CA ASP A 509 -4.86 6.49 -1.94
C ASP A 509 -6.12 6.95 -2.71
N SER A 510 -6.53 8.16 -2.43
CA SER A 510 -7.63 8.87 -3.09
C SER A 510 -7.09 9.96 -4.02
N ALA A 511 -7.94 10.56 -4.85
CA ALA A 511 -7.59 11.71 -5.66
C ALA A 511 -7.07 12.89 -4.79
N TYR A 512 -7.72 13.13 -3.66
CA TYR A 512 -7.32 14.15 -2.70
C TYR A 512 -5.96 13.84 -2.05
N GLY A 513 -5.71 12.55 -1.70
CA GLY A 513 -4.43 12.13 -1.16
C GLY A 513 -3.28 12.31 -2.14
N LYS A 514 -3.48 11.98 -3.41
CA LYS A 514 -2.48 12.22 -4.47
C LYS A 514 -2.17 13.70 -4.64
N THR A 515 -3.19 14.56 -4.62
CA THR A 515 -3.02 16.02 -4.68
C THR A 515 -2.29 16.53 -3.43
N ALA A 516 -2.66 16.07 -2.23
CA ALA A 516 -2.01 16.45 -0.98
C ALA A 516 -0.52 16.09 -0.99
N LEU A 517 -0.17 14.88 -1.46
CA LEU A 517 1.22 14.43 -1.59
C LEU A 517 2.02 15.32 -2.54
N THR A 518 1.44 15.65 -3.69
CA THR A 518 2.07 16.54 -4.68
C THR A 518 2.32 17.93 -4.08
N MET A 519 1.33 18.49 -3.37
CA MET A 519 1.47 19.81 -2.71
C MET A 519 2.52 19.78 -1.61
N MET A 520 2.55 18.73 -0.79
CA MET A 520 3.57 18.55 0.25
C MET A 520 4.98 18.49 -0.35
N TYR A 521 5.19 17.68 -1.39
CA TYR A 521 6.49 17.55 -2.04
C TYR A 521 6.96 18.86 -2.66
N ARG A 522 6.07 19.60 -3.35
CA ARG A 522 6.41 20.89 -3.91
C ARG A 522 6.77 21.92 -2.81
N GLY A 523 6.05 21.90 -1.69
CA GLY A 523 6.35 22.73 -0.53
C GLY A 523 7.70 22.40 0.11
N ILE A 524 8.00 21.11 0.34
CA ILE A 524 9.30 20.67 0.86
C ILE A 524 10.44 21.02 -0.11
N MET A 525 10.21 20.90 -1.43
CA MET A 525 11.18 21.30 -2.46
C MET A 525 11.24 22.82 -2.70
N GLU A 526 10.51 23.61 -1.92
CA GLU A 526 10.45 25.10 -2.02
C GLU A 526 10.02 25.61 -3.39
N GLN A 527 9.26 24.79 -4.15
CA GLN A 527 8.67 25.19 -5.44
C GLN A 527 7.38 25.99 -5.22
N ASP A 528 6.60 25.64 -4.22
CA ASP A 528 5.35 26.28 -3.82
C ASP A 528 5.35 26.53 -2.31
N ALA A 529 4.53 27.48 -1.83
CA ALA A 529 4.32 27.66 -0.40
C ALA A 529 3.54 26.49 0.19
N LEU A 530 3.89 26.04 1.40
CA LEU A 530 3.11 25.04 2.12
C LEU A 530 1.72 25.60 2.46
N PRO A 531 0.63 24.85 2.18
CA PRO A 531 -0.73 25.32 2.44
C PRO A 531 -1.12 25.33 3.92
N VAL A 532 -0.33 24.64 4.77
CA VAL A 532 -0.49 24.53 6.22
C VAL A 532 0.87 24.64 6.89
N GLU A 533 0.88 25.08 8.14
CA GLU A 533 2.11 25.08 8.95
C GLU A 533 2.55 23.65 9.27
N PRO A 534 3.86 23.33 9.13
CA PRO A 534 4.36 22.01 9.51
C PRO A 534 4.17 21.75 11.01
N PRO A 535 3.95 20.48 11.40
CA PRO A 535 3.75 20.11 12.79
C PRO A 535 4.90 20.56 13.70
N GLY A 536 4.56 21.19 14.82
CA GLY A 536 5.55 21.72 15.77
C GLY A 536 6.30 22.98 15.31
N CYS A 537 5.88 23.59 14.20
CA CYS A 537 6.40 24.87 13.71
C CYS A 537 5.35 25.98 13.88
N SER A 538 5.80 27.24 13.89
CA SER A 538 4.93 28.42 13.93
C SER A 538 5.40 29.44 12.92
N SER A 539 4.47 30.09 12.24
CA SER A 539 4.75 31.24 11.36
C SER A 539 5.41 32.42 12.07
N GLU A 540 5.27 32.50 13.41
CA GLU A 540 5.97 33.48 14.23
C GLU A 540 7.48 33.23 14.34
N LYS A 541 7.92 31.96 14.04
CA LYS A 541 9.32 31.51 14.06
C LYS A 541 9.70 30.89 12.71
N PRO A 542 10.00 31.70 11.68
CA PRO A 542 10.27 31.20 10.34
C PRO A 542 11.48 30.24 10.27
N ASP A 543 12.45 30.36 11.20
CA ASP A 543 13.60 29.45 11.30
C ASP A 543 13.13 28.01 11.60
N SER A 544 12.09 27.82 12.42
CA SER A 544 11.58 26.48 12.73
C SER A 544 11.00 25.75 11.50
N ILE A 545 10.39 26.52 10.58
CA ILE A 545 9.85 25.98 9.32
C ILE A 545 10.99 25.62 8.38
N ARG A 546 12.03 26.46 8.29
CA ARG A 546 13.21 26.20 7.46
C ARG A 546 13.94 24.95 7.93
N ASP A 547 14.19 24.84 9.25
CA ASP A 547 14.85 23.67 9.85
C ASP A 547 14.03 22.38 9.58
N PHE A 548 12.70 22.45 9.67
CA PHE A 548 11.85 21.31 9.32
C PHE A 548 11.99 20.93 7.85
N ILE A 549 11.97 21.89 6.92
CA ILE A 549 12.11 21.64 5.48
C ILE A 549 13.46 21.00 5.15
N GLU A 550 14.55 21.50 5.75
CA GLU A 550 15.89 20.92 5.56
C GLU A 550 15.98 19.48 6.09
N ASN A 551 15.46 19.22 7.29
CA ASN A 551 15.39 17.89 7.87
C ASN A 551 14.51 16.93 7.04
N ALA A 552 13.37 17.42 6.53
CA ALA A 552 12.48 16.62 5.67
C ALA A 552 13.15 16.31 4.31
N LYS A 553 13.88 17.26 3.71
CA LYS A 553 14.67 17.02 2.49
C LYS A 553 15.74 15.95 2.72
N ALA A 554 16.51 16.07 3.81
CA ALA A 554 17.54 15.10 4.15
C ALA A 554 16.94 13.69 4.39
N ALA A 555 15.81 13.61 5.11
CA ALA A 555 15.08 12.37 5.35
C ALA A 555 14.56 11.75 4.04
N LEU A 556 13.91 12.51 3.18
CA LEU A 556 13.40 12.01 1.89
C LEU A 556 14.52 11.60 0.93
N ASN A 557 15.69 12.22 1.01
CA ASN A 557 16.88 11.80 0.28
C ASN A 557 17.43 10.46 0.82
N SER A 558 17.52 10.29 2.14
CA SER A 558 18.03 9.05 2.74
C SER A 558 17.24 7.81 2.32
N VAL A 559 15.93 7.92 2.11
CA VAL A 559 15.06 6.84 1.62
C VAL A 559 14.85 6.85 0.10
N GLY A 560 15.56 7.70 -0.65
CA GLY A 560 15.61 7.71 -2.11
C GLY A 560 14.32 8.17 -2.80
N ILE A 561 13.50 8.99 -2.14
CA ILE A 561 12.40 9.77 -2.77
C ILE A 561 13.02 10.95 -3.52
N ILE A 562 13.86 11.75 -2.83
CA ILE A 562 14.69 12.76 -3.49
C ILE A 562 15.92 12.05 -4.06
N ARG A 563 16.23 12.31 -5.31
CA ARG A 563 17.40 11.75 -6.00
C ARG A 563 18.29 12.88 -6.45
N ASP A 564 19.59 12.73 -6.18
CA ASP A 564 20.58 13.66 -6.67
C ASP A 564 20.78 13.47 -8.16
N THR A 565 20.63 14.54 -8.93
CA THR A 565 20.91 14.58 -10.36
C THR A 565 22.07 15.55 -10.60
N VAL A 566 23.07 15.12 -11.37
CA VAL A 566 24.16 16.01 -11.80
C VAL A 566 23.63 16.89 -12.92
N LEU A 567 23.73 18.20 -12.78
CA LEU A 567 23.32 19.15 -13.80
C LEU A 567 24.27 19.08 -14.98
N ALA A 568 23.73 18.76 -16.18
CA ALA A 568 24.51 18.50 -17.39
C ALA A 568 24.91 19.78 -18.17
N SER A 569 24.33 20.94 -17.84
CA SER A 569 24.60 22.19 -18.57
C SER A 569 24.29 23.43 -17.72
N GLY A 570 24.91 24.57 -18.10
CA GLY A 570 24.67 25.87 -17.49
C GLY A 570 25.73 26.30 -16.48
N LYS A 571 25.46 27.38 -15.71
CA LYS A 571 26.37 27.91 -14.68
C LYS A 571 26.60 26.94 -13.52
N ASP A 572 25.69 25.98 -13.36
CA ASP A 572 25.69 24.96 -12.28
C ASP A 572 26.15 23.59 -12.79
N PHE A 573 26.86 23.53 -13.89
CA PHE A 573 27.43 22.29 -14.43
C PHE A 573 28.25 21.54 -13.37
N GLY A 574 27.91 20.25 -13.16
CA GLY A 574 28.57 19.40 -12.18
C GLY A 574 28.02 19.52 -10.75
N LYS A 575 27.13 20.48 -10.46
CA LYS A 575 26.43 20.53 -9.17
C LYS A 575 25.33 19.46 -9.10
N THR A 576 25.15 18.86 -7.94
CA THR A 576 24.03 17.95 -7.67
C THR A 576 22.80 18.75 -7.28
N SER A 577 21.67 18.45 -7.92
CA SER A 577 20.38 19.01 -7.58
C SER A 577 19.44 17.86 -7.16
N GLY A 578 18.87 17.98 -5.96
CA GLY A 578 17.86 17.02 -5.51
C GLY A 578 16.58 17.15 -6.34
N ARG A 579 16.06 16.04 -6.86
CA ARG A 579 14.82 15.99 -7.64
C ARG A 579 13.95 14.81 -7.22
N ILE A 580 12.62 15.04 -7.18
CA ILE A 580 11.62 13.98 -7.07
C ILE A 580 11.16 13.62 -8.49
N VAL A 581 11.13 12.32 -8.80
CA VAL A 581 10.69 11.83 -10.11
C VAL A 581 9.19 12.02 -10.24
N GLU A 582 8.71 12.42 -11.42
CA GLU A 582 7.29 12.72 -11.67
C GLU A 582 6.36 11.53 -11.33
N SER A 583 6.79 10.30 -11.61
CA SER A 583 6.04 9.09 -11.22
C SER A 583 5.89 8.92 -9.71
N ASP A 584 6.75 9.53 -8.91
CA ASP A 584 6.75 9.42 -7.45
C ASP A 584 5.93 10.53 -6.78
N MET A 585 5.65 11.64 -7.52
CA MET A 585 4.95 12.82 -7.01
C MET A 585 3.53 12.54 -6.49
N ASN A 586 2.88 11.49 -6.99
CA ASN A 586 1.51 11.11 -6.63
C ASN A 586 1.38 9.63 -6.20
N ASP A 587 2.49 8.94 -5.94
CA ASP A 587 2.51 7.53 -5.50
C ASP A 587 2.46 7.43 -3.97
N ILE A 588 1.23 7.42 -3.43
CA ILE A 588 0.96 7.26 -1.99
C ILE A 588 1.56 5.96 -1.45
N GLY A 589 1.46 4.86 -2.22
CA GLY A 589 1.98 3.56 -1.81
C GLY A 589 3.50 3.59 -1.59
N ARG A 590 4.23 4.23 -2.49
CA ARG A 590 5.68 4.42 -2.38
C ARG A 590 6.03 5.37 -1.23
N PHE A 591 5.35 6.50 -1.13
CA PHE A 591 5.54 7.45 -0.04
C PHE A 591 5.47 6.78 1.33
N LEU A 592 4.33 6.16 1.66
CA LEU A 592 4.12 5.49 2.95
C LEU A 592 5.11 4.34 3.18
N ASN A 593 5.50 3.62 2.11
CA ASN A 593 6.49 2.55 2.21
C ASN A 593 7.90 3.09 2.54
N ARG A 594 8.27 4.24 2.00
CA ARG A 594 9.56 4.89 2.25
C ARG A 594 9.62 5.51 3.63
N LEU A 595 8.51 6.07 4.10
CA LEU A 595 8.41 6.62 5.46
C LEU A 595 8.79 5.60 6.53
N LEU A 596 8.44 4.31 6.37
CA LEU A 596 8.81 3.26 7.30
C LEU A 596 10.34 3.17 7.55
N GLY A 597 11.17 3.58 6.60
CA GLY A 597 12.63 3.59 6.74
C GLY A 597 13.20 4.83 7.41
N LEU A 598 12.38 5.71 7.95
CA LEU A 598 12.79 6.93 8.65
C LEU A 598 12.72 6.75 10.16
N PRO A 599 13.57 7.44 10.92
CA PRO A 599 13.43 7.57 12.38
C PRO A 599 12.02 8.04 12.75
N PRO A 600 11.41 7.52 13.83
CA PRO A 600 10.01 7.77 14.18
C PRO A 600 9.61 9.24 14.27
N GLU A 601 10.47 10.09 14.83
CA GLU A 601 10.17 11.50 15.00
C GLU A 601 9.93 12.23 13.66
N ILE A 602 10.89 12.17 12.75
CA ILE A 602 10.78 12.83 11.44
C ILE A 602 9.74 12.15 10.56
N GLN A 603 9.60 10.83 10.66
CA GLN A 603 8.57 10.06 9.98
C GLN A 603 7.17 10.57 10.31
N ASN A 604 6.86 10.74 11.60
CA ASN A 604 5.57 11.19 12.07
C ASN A 604 5.30 12.63 11.68
N ARG A 605 6.27 13.52 11.82
CA ARG A 605 6.11 14.94 11.41
C ARG A 605 5.82 15.10 9.92
N ILE A 606 6.50 14.34 9.05
CA ILE A 606 6.21 14.36 7.60
C ILE A 606 4.81 13.78 7.32
N PHE A 607 4.43 12.72 8.02
CA PHE A 607 3.10 12.11 7.86
C PHE A 607 1.98 13.03 8.35
N GLU A 608 2.14 13.68 9.49
CA GLU A 608 1.18 14.66 10.01
C GLU A 608 1.01 15.87 9.07
N LEU A 609 2.10 16.37 8.48
CA LEU A 609 2.02 17.41 7.45
C LEU A 609 1.18 16.95 6.26
N PHE A 610 1.42 15.72 5.78
CA PHE A 610 0.63 15.11 4.69
C PHE A 610 -0.86 15.02 5.04
N VAL A 611 -1.19 14.54 6.24
CA VAL A 611 -2.59 14.41 6.70
C VAL A 611 -3.25 15.77 6.85
N SER A 612 -2.55 16.77 7.40
CA SER A 612 -3.08 18.12 7.55
C SER A 612 -3.43 18.78 6.19
N ILE A 613 -2.59 18.57 5.17
CA ILE A 613 -2.88 19.03 3.80
C ILE A 613 -4.08 18.26 3.21
N LEU A 614 -4.15 16.95 3.43
CA LEU A 614 -5.25 16.11 2.98
C LEU A 614 -6.59 16.56 3.59
N ASP A 615 -6.60 16.80 4.90
CA ASP A 615 -7.79 17.25 5.63
C ASP A 615 -8.24 18.63 5.14
N LEU A 616 -7.32 19.55 4.88
CA LEU A 616 -7.63 20.84 4.28
C LEU A 616 -8.33 20.68 2.92
N LEU A 617 -7.82 19.80 2.05
CA LEU A 617 -8.41 19.53 0.74
C LEU A 617 -9.79 18.89 0.85
N ILE A 618 -9.98 17.95 1.77
CA ILE A 618 -11.27 17.28 2.01
C ILE A 618 -12.29 18.30 2.56
N GLN A 619 -11.89 19.14 3.50
CA GLN A 619 -12.76 20.20 4.03
C GLN A 619 -13.18 21.18 2.93
N LYS A 620 -12.22 21.62 2.10
CA LYS A 620 -12.50 22.49 0.96
C LYS A 620 -13.48 21.84 -0.01
N ALA A 621 -13.25 20.57 -0.40
CA ALA A 621 -14.15 19.83 -1.28
C ALA A 621 -15.55 19.63 -0.67
N ARG A 622 -15.64 19.47 0.66
CA ARG A 622 -16.92 19.36 1.38
C ARG A 622 -17.70 20.66 1.34
N ILE A 623 -17.02 21.80 1.55
CA ILE A 623 -17.64 23.13 1.49
C ILE A 623 -18.13 23.44 0.08
N GLU A 624 -17.34 23.10 -0.95
CA GLU A 624 -17.68 23.28 -2.36
C GLU A 624 -18.73 22.28 -2.88
N GLY A 625 -19.08 21.26 -2.07
CA GLY A 625 -20.01 20.19 -2.47
C GLY A 625 -19.45 19.22 -3.51
N ASN A 626 -18.12 19.20 -3.70
CA ASN A 626 -17.42 18.37 -4.67
C ASN A 626 -16.86 17.07 -4.05
N LEU A 627 -17.10 16.84 -2.75
CA LEU A 627 -16.61 15.65 -2.08
C LEU A 627 -17.33 14.41 -2.62
N ASP A 628 -16.55 13.51 -3.26
CA ASP A 628 -17.04 12.21 -3.70
C ASP A 628 -17.04 11.25 -2.48
N SER A 629 -18.19 11.15 -1.82
CA SER A 629 -18.39 10.23 -0.69
C SER A 629 -18.94 8.86 -1.12
N GLY A 630 -18.95 8.57 -2.43
CA GLY A 630 -19.54 7.36 -3.00
C GLY A 630 -21.06 7.35 -2.86
N ILE A 631 -21.61 6.72 -1.82
CA ILE A 631 -23.02 6.77 -1.47
C ILE A 631 -23.25 7.81 -0.39
N VAL A 632 -24.15 8.75 -0.65
CA VAL A 632 -24.55 9.77 0.32
C VAL A 632 -25.74 9.28 1.14
N ASP A 633 -25.56 9.13 2.45
CA ASP A 633 -26.68 8.88 3.36
C ASP A 633 -27.48 10.17 3.52
N MET A 634 -28.71 10.18 3.05
CA MET A 634 -29.62 11.28 3.28
C MET A 634 -30.27 11.12 4.65
N ARG A 635 -29.92 12.03 5.57
CA ARG A 635 -30.45 12.07 6.94
C ARG A 635 -31.42 13.23 7.08
N ALA A 636 -32.55 12.98 7.71
CA ALA A 636 -33.50 13.98 8.14
C ALA A 636 -34.26 13.46 9.36
N ASN A 637 -34.91 14.36 10.12
CA ASN A 637 -35.67 13.93 11.29
C ASN A 637 -36.89 13.09 10.89
N VAL A 638 -37.53 13.47 9.78
CA VAL A 638 -38.63 12.71 9.20
C VAL A 638 -38.38 12.50 7.72
N ILE A 639 -38.45 11.25 7.28
CA ILE A 639 -38.31 10.84 5.87
C ILE A 639 -39.49 9.96 5.53
N GLU A 640 -40.34 10.42 4.60
CA GLU A 640 -41.51 9.71 4.18
C GLU A 640 -41.56 9.55 2.66
N LEU A 641 -42.02 8.39 2.18
CA LEU A 641 -42.30 8.18 0.75
C LEU A 641 -43.57 8.89 0.38
N ARG A 642 -43.51 9.75 -0.66
CA ARG A 642 -44.64 10.51 -1.14
C ARG A 642 -45.34 9.79 -2.28
N GLY A 643 -46.45 9.12 -1.98
CA GLY A 643 -47.19 8.33 -2.96
C GLY A 643 -46.55 6.97 -3.29
N SER A 644 -47.06 6.28 -4.31
CA SER A 644 -46.50 5.01 -4.77
C SER A 644 -45.33 5.26 -5.73
N PRO A 645 -44.26 4.38 -5.72
CA PRO A 645 -43.19 4.47 -6.68
C PRO A 645 -43.67 4.38 -8.13
N LYS A 646 -43.18 5.24 -9.01
CA LYS A 646 -43.58 5.26 -10.42
C LYS A 646 -42.61 4.43 -11.24
N THR A 647 -43.12 3.38 -11.95
CA THR A 647 -42.29 2.64 -12.91
C THR A 647 -42.07 3.53 -14.15
N VAL A 648 -40.81 3.73 -14.53
CA VAL A 648 -40.41 4.60 -15.63
C VAL A 648 -39.74 3.86 -16.79
N HIS A 649 -39.25 2.63 -16.55
CA HIS A 649 -38.71 1.73 -17.57
C HIS A 649 -38.82 0.27 -17.10
N VAL A 650 -39.04 -0.66 -18.01
CA VAL A 650 -39.06 -2.10 -17.76
C VAL A 650 -38.15 -2.76 -18.81
N ASP A 651 -37.17 -3.51 -18.34
CA ASP A 651 -36.27 -4.25 -19.23
C ASP A 651 -37.01 -5.44 -19.85
N PRO A 652 -37.09 -5.52 -21.19
CA PRO A 652 -37.89 -6.54 -21.86
C PRO A 652 -37.36 -7.95 -21.67
N VAL A 653 -36.05 -8.09 -21.37
CA VAL A 653 -35.38 -9.40 -21.21
C VAL A 653 -35.57 -9.98 -19.81
N SER A 654 -35.31 -9.18 -18.78
CA SER A 654 -35.35 -9.64 -17.39
C SER A 654 -36.65 -9.33 -16.66
N GLY A 655 -37.50 -8.45 -17.19
CA GLY A 655 -38.71 -7.95 -16.55
C GLY A 655 -38.43 -7.02 -15.35
N ALA A 656 -37.15 -6.73 -15.08
CA ALA A 656 -36.77 -5.83 -14.00
C ALA A 656 -37.08 -4.38 -14.35
N SER A 657 -37.52 -3.59 -13.36
CA SER A 657 -37.99 -2.24 -13.57
C SER A 657 -37.09 -1.18 -12.98
N THR A 658 -37.05 -0.01 -13.65
CA THR A 658 -36.52 1.24 -13.10
C THR A 658 -37.69 2.02 -12.49
N MET A 659 -37.57 2.43 -11.25
CA MET A 659 -38.62 3.11 -10.52
C MET A 659 -38.17 4.48 -10.03
N LEU A 660 -39.03 5.47 -10.12
CA LEU A 660 -38.85 6.79 -9.53
C LEU A 660 -39.55 6.84 -8.17
N PHE A 661 -38.75 7.08 -7.13
CA PHE A 661 -39.20 7.31 -5.76
C PHE A 661 -39.17 8.80 -5.45
N THR A 662 -40.22 9.33 -4.87
CA THR A 662 -40.28 10.72 -4.41
C THR A 662 -40.43 10.74 -2.91
N PHE A 663 -39.47 11.34 -2.20
CA PHE A 663 -39.44 11.44 -0.74
C PHE A 663 -39.68 12.86 -0.27
N SER A 664 -40.35 13.02 0.87
CA SER A 664 -40.44 14.25 1.63
C SER A 664 -39.47 14.14 2.82
N LEU A 665 -38.48 15.02 2.87
CA LEU A 665 -37.47 15.07 3.95
C LEU A 665 -37.71 16.31 4.81
N ASP A 666 -37.97 16.15 6.09
CA ASP A 666 -37.97 17.22 7.08
C ASP A 666 -36.67 17.24 7.86
N ARG A 667 -35.86 18.28 7.68
CA ARG A 667 -34.56 18.47 8.33
C ARG A 667 -34.61 19.41 9.53
N GLY A 668 -35.80 19.95 9.83
CA GLY A 668 -35.96 20.92 10.92
C GLY A 668 -35.63 20.34 12.28
N ILE A 669 -35.09 21.16 13.14
CA ILE A 669 -34.85 20.85 14.55
C ILE A 669 -35.78 21.73 15.39
N THR A 670 -36.64 21.08 16.21
CA THR A 670 -37.55 21.80 17.11
C THR A 670 -36.75 22.51 18.22
N TRP A 671 -37.38 23.48 18.87
CA TRP A 671 -36.78 24.18 20.02
C TRP A 671 -36.41 23.24 21.15
N GLU A 672 -37.29 22.25 21.47
CA GLU A 672 -37.07 21.26 22.50
C GLU A 672 -35.83 20.40 22.19
N SER A 673 -35.69 19.96 20.94
CA SER A 673 -34.53 19.17 20.53
C SER A 673 -33.24 19.98 20.59
N ALA A 674 -33.29 21.27 20.19
CA ALA A 674 -32.12 22.14 20.27
C ALA A 674 -31.69 22.42 21.72
N SER A 675 -32.67 22.61 22.61
CA SER A 675 -32.42 22.80 24.05
C SER A 675 -31.83 21.56 24.70
N THR A 676 -32.33 20.36 24.34
CA THR A 676 -31.79 19.08 24.82
C THR A 676 -30.33 18.88 24.39
N ILE A 677 -29.96 19.23 23.15
CA ILE A 677 -28.57 19.16 22.66
C ILE A 677 -27.66 20.06 23.53
N LEU A 678 -28.13 21.27 23.87
CA LEU A 678 -27.35 22.19 24.72
C LEU A 678 -27.21 21.67 26.15
N ASP A 679 -28.29 21.13 26.72
CA ASP A 679 -28.32 20.59 28.08
C ASP A 679 -27.42 19.35 28.22
N GLU A 680 -27.44 18.46 27.24
CA GLU A 680 -26.56 17.28 27.21
C GLU A 680 -25.08 17.70 27.22
N LYS A 681 -24.70 18.68 26.38
CA LYS A 681 -23.34 19.19 26.32
C LYS A 681 -22.87 19.84 27.63
N GLN A 682 -23.77 20.50 28.32
CA GLN A 682 -23.48 21.11 29.63
C GLN A 682 -23.32 20.06 30.74
N LYS A 683 -24.10 18.96 30.70
CA LYS A 683 -24.02 17.85 31.66
C LYS A 683 -22.74 17.02 31.51
N ASP A 684 -22.23 16.84 30.30
CA ASP A 684 -21.02 16.08 30.04
C ASP A 684 -19.72 16.80 30.48
N GLY A 685 -19.83 18.00 31.08
CA GLY A 685 -18.69 18.79 31.54
C GLY A 685 -17.81 19.37 30.43
N LEU A 686 -18.24 19.21 29.18
CA LEU A 686 -17.57 19.68 27.96
C LEU A 686 -18.09 21.07 27.50
N GLY A 687 -18.99 21.70 28.28
CA GLY A 687 -19.60 22.98 27.91
C GLY A 687 -18.61 24.16 28.01
N SER A 688 -18.49 24.93 26.93
CA SER A 688 -17.75 26.18 26.88
C SER A 688 -18.65 27.34 27.33
N THR A 689 -18.03 28.40 27.95
CA THR A 689 -18.75 29.63 28.31
C THR A 689 -19.39 30.32 27.11
N ASN A 690 -18.92 30.02 25.91
CA ASN A 690 -19.44 30.56 24.67
C ASN A 690 -20.56 29.68 24.03
N ASP A 691 -20.90 28.53 24.58
CA ASP A 691 -22.00 27.70 24.07
C ASP A 691 -23.35 28.35 24.35
N GLY A 692 -24.29 28.22 23.44
CA GLY A 692 -25.63 28.75 23.62
C GLY A 692 -26.27 29.28 22.35
N PHE A 693 -27.40 29.96 22.53
CA PHE A 693 -28.14 30.56 21.42
C PHE A 693 -27.60 31.96 21.07
N TYR A 694 -27.55 32.18 19.76
CA TYR A 694 -27.04 33.43 19.14
C TYR A 694 -28.04 33.99 18.16
N GLU A 695 -28.15 35.31 18.09
CA GLU A 695 -28.93 36.02 17.10
C GLU A 695 -28.04 36.72 16.06
N SER A 696 -28.45 36.73 14.81
CA SER A 696 -27.70 37.39 13.74
C SER A 696 -27.62 38.91 13.94
N ARG A 697 -26.46 39.52 13.71
CA ARG A 697 -26.26 40.97 13.77
C ARG A 697 -26.88 41.72 12.60
N ARG A 698 -27.13 41.03 11.51
CA ARG A 698 -27.77 41.60 10.32
C ARG A 698 -29.16 41.03 10.17
N ASP A 699 -30.14 41.90 9.95
CA ASP A 699 -31.47 41.46 9.59
C ASP A 699 -31.52 40.92 8.17
N TRP A 700 -32.20 39.79 8.01
CA TRP A 700 -32.48 39.21 6.70
C TRP A 700 -33.98 39.21 6.48
N LEU A 701 -34.46 39.95 5.48
CA LEU A 701 -35.90 40.17 5.22
C LEU A 701 -36.67 40.66 6.45
N GLY A 702 -36.08 41.55 7.25
CA GLY A 702 -36.68 42.14 8.44
C GLY A 702 -36.71 41.26 9.69
N ARG A 703 -35.88 40.19 9.72
CA ARG A 703 -35.82 39.23 10.81
C ARG A 703 -34.38 38.91 11.22
N CYS A 704 -34.18 38.67 12.51
CA CYS A 704 -32.94 38.15 13.02
C CYS A 704 -32.99 36.63 13.04
N HIS A 705 -31.99 35.96 12.47
CA HIS A 705 -31.88 34.47 12.52
C HIS A 705 -31.32 34.06 13.87
N ILE A 706 -31.91 33.03 14.46
CA ILE A 706 -31.44 32.40 15.69
C ILE A 706 -30.68 31.10 15.31
N ILE A 707 -29.52 30.92 15.92
CA ILE A 707 -28.71 29.71 15.81
C ILE A 707 -28.34 29.20 17.18
N LEU A 708 -28.14 27.90 17.31
CA LEU A 708 -27.44 27.30 18.45
C LEU A 708 -25.98 27.04 18.03
N ALA A 709 -25.03 27.50 18.84
CA ALA A 709 -23.60 27.26 18.65
C ALA A 709 -23.01 26.59 19.88
N PHE A 710 -22.22 25.55 19.68
CA PHE A 710 -21.46 24.88 20.74
C PHE A 710 -20.09 24.46 20.25
N GLU A 711 -19.12 24.41 21.16
CA GLU A 711 -17.73 24.11 20.82
C GLU A 711 -17.59 22.69 20.27
N SER A 712 -16.81 22.57 19.22
CA SER A 712 -16.49 21.31 18.51
C SER A 712 -15.40 20.52 19.28
N SER A 713 -15.03 19.37 18.78
CA SER A 713 -13.85 18.62 19.25
C SER A 713 -12.52 19.37 19.00
N VAL A 714 -12.54 20.39 18.12
CA VAL A 714 -11.40 21.26 17.85
C VAL A 714 -11.55 22.54 18.69
N PRO A 715 -10.61 22.85 19.60
CA PRO A 715 -10.70 24.04 20.45
C PRO A 715 -10.83 25.34 19.64
N GLY A 716 -11.79 26.19 20.04
CA GLY A 716 -12.05 27.47 19.35
C GLY A 716 -12.90 27.39 18.07
N MET A 717 -13.29 26.17 17.64
CA MET A 717 -14.22 25.95 16.55
C MET A 717 -15.61 25.60 17.06
N TYR A 718 -16.67 26.14 16.44
CA TYR A 718 -18.05 25.98 16.86
C TYR A 718 -18.91 25.29 15.80
N LYS A 719 -19.65 24.29 16.20
CA LYS A 719 -20.73 23.70 15.42
C LYS A 719 -21.97 24.57 15.51
N ILE A 720 -22.62 24.76 14.36
CA ILE A 720 -23.78 25.63 14.22
C ILE A 720 -25.00 24.78 13.89
N VAL A 721 -26.04 24.90 14.70
CA VAL A 721 -27.35 24.27 14.45
C VAL A 721 -28.37 25.36 14.12
N ARG A 722 -29.20 25.09 13.10
CA ARG A 722 -30.23 26.00 12.62
C ARG A 722 -31.61 25.37 12.64
N PRO A 723 -32.67 26.14 12.86
CA PRO A 723 -34.04 25.60 12.92
C PRO A 723 -34.47 24.87 11.65
N ALA A 724 -34.08 25.41 10.48
CA ALA A 724 -34.55 24.97 9.17
C ALA A 724 -33.75 23.77 8.59
N VAL A 725 -32.44 23.68 8.84
CA VAL A 725 -31.56 22.73 8.15
C VAL A 725 -30.72 21.86 9.09
N GLY A 726 -30.88 22.03 10.40
CA GLY A 726 -30.14 21.26 11.38
C GLY A 726 -28.68 21.70 11.51
N GLU A 727 -27.81 20.74 11.82
CA GLU A 727 -26.39 20.97 12.02
C GLU A 727 -25.68 21.33 10.71
N SER A 728 -24.91 22.41 10.75
CA SER A 728 -24.11 22.89 9.61
C SER A 728 -22.90 21.99 9.43
N LEU A 729 -22.60 21.63 8.19
CA LEU A 729 -21.39 20.88 7.84
C LEU A 729 -20.10 21.68 8.08
N ARG A 730 -20.18 23.02 8.07
CA ARG A 730 -19.06 23.90 8.30
C ARG A 730 -19.01 24.33 9.76
N GLU A 731 -17.91 24.07 10.42
CA GLU A 731 -17.58 24.64 11.72
C GLU A 731 -17.14 26.11 11.56
N MET A 732 -17.41 26.91 12.57
CA MET A 732 -17.16 28.35 12.54
C MET A 732 -16.18 28.74 13.64
N PRO A 733 -15.09 29.48 13.36
CA PRO A 733 -14.20 29.95 14.40
C PRO A 733 -14.90 31.03 15.29
N LEU A 734 -14.53 31.10 16.56
CA LEU A 734 -15.14 32.03 17.54
C LEU A 734 -15.12 33.47 17.06
N SER A 735 -14.07 33.91 16.38
CA SER A 735 -13.97 35.27 15.81
C SER A 735 -15.06 35.55 14.77
N GLU A 736 -15.31 34.60 13.88
CA GLU A 736 -16.35 34.70 12.86
C GLU A 736 -17.75 34.64 13.49
N LEU A 737 -17.94 33.78 14.50
CA LEU A 737 -19.19 33.65 15.24
C LEU A 737 -19.55 35.01 15.88
N ARG A 738 -18.62 35.64 16.60
CA ARG A 738 -18.81 36.97 17.26
C ARG A 738 -19.01 38.10 16.26
N ASN A 739 -18.39 38.02 15.09
CA ASN A 739 -18.57 39.06 14.05
C ASN A 739 -19.95 39.00 13.41
N LYS A 740 -20.49 37.80 13.18
CA LYS A 740 -21.78 37.63 12.47
C LYS A 740 -22.98 37.55 13.41
N TYR A 741 -22.78 37.11 14.64
CA TYR A 741 -23.81 36.83 15.62
C TYR A 741 -23.48 37.47 16.97
N ARG A 742 -24.47 37.63 17.82
CA ARG A 742 -24.32 38.00 19.22
C ARG A 742 -25.04 36.99 20.10
N LYS A 743 -24.45 36.62 21.25
CA LYS A 743 -25.07 35.69 22.17
C LYS A 743 -26.34 36.34 22.75
N THR A 744 -27.44 35.61 22.70
CA THR A 744 -28.71 36.14 23.23
C THR A 744 -28.73 36.06 24.76
N SER A 745 -29.26 37.10 25.40
CA SER A 745 -29.47 37.17 26.86
C SER A 745 -30.84 36.65 27.29
N SER A 746 -31.81 36.57 26.35
CA SER A 746 -33.18 36.13 26.62
C SER A 746 -33.50 34.83 25.89
N LEU A 747 -33.69 33.72 26.68
CA LEU A 747 -34.11 32.43 26.16
C LEU A 747 -35.48 32.49 25.50
N GLU A 748 -36.39 33.32 26.02
CA GLU A 748 -37.72 33.49 25.46
C GLU A 748 -37.68 34.14 24.05
N LYS A 749 -36.81 35.14 23.86
CA LYS A 749 -36.58 35.76 22.56
C LYS A 749 -35.95 34.75 21.59
N ALA A 750 -35.01 33.95 22.06
CA ALA A 750 -34.38 32.89 21.26
C ALA A 750 -35.41 31.81 20.83
N ARG A 751 -36.29 31.45 21.76
CA ARG A 751 -37.34 30.48 21.48
C ARG A 751 -38.30 30.95 20.43
N ASN A 752 -38.85 32.16 20.60
CA ASN A 752 -39.79 32.73 19.66
C ASN A 752 -39.18 32.88 18.26
N GLY A 753 -37.94 33.36 18.16
CA GLY A 753 -37.23 33.48 16.90
C GLY A 753 -36.90 32.14 16.24
N TRP A 754 -36.60 31.09 17.05
CA TRP A 754 -36.37 29.73 16.56
C TRP A 754 -37.66 29.09 16.01
N GLU A 755 -38.78 29.19 16.75
CA GLU A 755 -40.08 28.63 16.35
C GLU A 755 -40.63 29.36 15.10
N ASP A 756 -40.51 30.68 15.04
CA ASP A 756 -40.88 31.47 13.84
C ASP A 756 -40.12 31.04 12.59
N GLU A 757 -38.75 30.85 12.70
CA GLU A 757 -37.95 30.40 11.55
C GLU A 757 -38.25 28.94 11.21
N TYR A 758 -38.52 28.11 12.19
CA TYR A 758 -38.90 26.72 12.00
C TYR A 758 -40.21 26.61 11.20
N ASP A 759 -41.24 27.41 11.54
CA ASP A 759 -42.53 27.35 10.87
C ASP A 759 -42.50 27.92 9.44
N ILE A 760 -41.81 29.03 9.26
CA ILE A 760 -41.74 29.71 7.97
C ILE A 760 -40.92 28.89 6.97
N SER A 761 -39.85 28.24 7.41
CA SER A 761 -38.98 27.42 6.58
C SER A 761 -39.67 26.18 6.00
N SER A 762 -40.85 25.79 6.50
CA SER A 762 -41.65 24.74 5.91
C SER A 762 -42.25 25.13 4.54
N LYS A 763 -42.55 26.42 4.34
CA LYS A 763 -43.24 26.95 3.15
C LYS A 763 -42.33 27.79 2.25
N GLN A 764 -41.33 28.47 2.81
CA GLN A 764 -40.50 29.43 2.08
C GLN A 764 -39.01 29.09 2.19
N CYS A 765 -38.28 29.40 1.10
CA CYS A 765 -36.82 29.36 1.14
C CYS A 765 -36.25 30.63 1.81
N MET A 766 -34.94 30.58 2.14
CA MET A 766 -34.25 31.71 2.78
C MET A 766 -34.30 33.02 1.99
N HIS A 767 -34.53 32.97 0.64
CA HIS A 767 -34.63 34.15 -0.20
C HIS A 767 -36.01 34.85 -0.12
N GLY A 768 -36.98 34.24 0.57
CA GLY A 768 -38.35 34.80 0.75
C GLY A 768 -39.27 34.62 -0.46
N PRO A 769 -40.45 35.27 -0.42
CA PRO A 769 -41.53 35.03 -1.42
C PRO A 769 -41.19 35.52 -2.82
N LYS A 770 -40.17 36.36 -3.00
CA LYS A 770 -39.72 36.89 -4.32
C LYS A 770 -38.55 36.07 -4.90
N CYS A 771 -38.31 34.86 -4.43
CA CYS A 771 -37.25 34.04 -4.95
C CYS A 771 -37.41 33.72 -6.43
N LYS A 772 -36.40 33.98 -7.26
CA LYS A 772 -36.41 33.70 -8.71
C LYS A 772 -36.62 32.21 -9.09
N LEU A 773 -36.22 31.31 -8.21
CA LEU A 773 -36.39 29.86 -8.39
C LEU A 773 -37.71 29.34 -7.84
N GLY A 774 -38.51 30.17 -7.17
CA GLY A 774 -39.83 29.82 -6.65
C GLY A 774 -39.78 28.54 -5.77
N ASN A 775 -40.65 27.60 -6.07
CA ASN A 775 -40.81 26.33 -5.36
C ASN A 775 -39.62 25.40 -5.53
N PHE A 776 -38.76 25.58 -6.52
CA PHE A 776 -37.57 24.75 -6.76
C PHE A 776 -36.38 25.16 -5.90
N CYS A 777 -36.46 26.28 -5.19
CA CYS A 777 -35.39 26.72 -4.31
C CYS A 777 -35.44 25.93 -2.99
N THR A 778 -34.35 25.22 -2.69
CA THR A 778 -34.22 24.41 -1.47
C THR A 778 -33.38 25.09 -0.39
N VAL A 779 -32.81 26.27 -0.65
CA VAL A 779 -31.89 26.98 0.26
C VAL A 779 -32.64 27.44 1.52
N GLY A 780 -32.26 26.89 2.70
CA GLY A 780 -32.92 27.22 3.97
C GLY A 780 -34.36 26.71 4.10
N ARG A 781 -34.81 25.84 3.21
CA ARG A 781 -36.14 25.23 3.28
C ARG A 781 -36.06 23.95 4.12
N ARG A 782 -36.92 23.82 5.13
CA ARG A 782 -36.96 22.71 6.07
C ARG A 782 -37.46 21.41 5.38
N ILE A 783 -38.61 21.52 4.70
CA ILE A 783 -39.21 20.40 3.98
C ILE A 783 -38.71 20.42 2.54
N GLN A 784 -38.04 19.36 2.14
CA GLN A 784 -37.47 19.19 0.81
C GLN A 784 -38.04 17.94 0.14
N GLU A 785 -38.37 18.07 -1.14
CA GLU A 785 -38.69 16.95 -1.99
C GLU A 785 -37.42 16.41 -2.65
N VAL A 786 -37.20 15.10 -2.55
CA VAL A 786 -36.05 14.40 -3.10
C VAL A 786 -36.51 13.28 -4.00
N ASN A 787 -36.01 13.24 -5.22
CA ASN A 787 -36.33 12.22 -6.21
C ASN A 787 -35.13 11.29 -6.41
N VAL A 788 -35.42 9.98 -6.42
CA VAL A 788 -34.40 8.92 -6.52
C VAL A 788 -34.86 7.89 -7.54
N LEU A 789 -34.02 7.58 -8.53
CA LEU A 789 -34.18 6.45 -9.42
C LEU A 789 -33.55 5.21 -8.79
N GLY A 790 -34.33 4.16 -8.63
CA GLY A 790 -33.90 2.88 -8.09
C GLY A 790 -34.23 1.71 -9.00
N GLY A 791 -33.78 0.52 -8.67
CA GLY A 791 -33.93 -0.67 -9.48
C GLY A 791 -32.91 -0.78 -10.59
N LEU A 792 -33.36 -1.10 -11.80
CA LEU A 792 -32.50 -1.31 -12.97
C LEU A 792 -32.07 0.02 -13.58
N ILE A 793 -30.79 0.38 -13.53
CA ILE A 793 -30.29 1.69 -13.98
C ILE A 793 -29.32 1.58 -15.17
N LEU A 794 -28.54 0.50 -15.30
CA LEU A 794 -27.51 0.38 -16.35
C LEU A 794 -28.06 0.49 -17.78
N PRO A 795 -29.22 -0.10 -18.16
CA PRO A 795 -29.72 0.02 -19.51
C PRO A 795 -30.09 1.46 -19.90
N VAL A 796 -30.48 2.25 -18.93
CA VAL A 796 -30.91 3.65 -19.12
C VAL A 796 -29.83 4.67 -18.74
N TRP A 797 -28.61 4.20 -18.43
CA TRP A 797 -27.49 5.03 -17.98
C TRP A 797 -27.18 6.19 -18.90
N GLY A 798 -26.97 5.92 -20.20
CA GLY A 798 -26.66 6.95 -21.20
C GLY A 798 -27.74 8.00 -21.33
N THR A 799 -29.01 7.60 -21.28
CA THR A 799 -30.16 8.50 -21.32
C THR A 799 -30.23 9.42 -20.11
N ILE A 800 -29.97 8.87 -18.90
CA ILE A 800 -29.97 9.64 -17.67
C ILE A 800 -28.79 10.62 -17.66
N GLU A 801 -27.58 10.15 -18.02
CA GLU A 801 -26.39 11.00 -18.11
C GLU A 801 -26.57 12.17 -19.08
N ASN A 802 -27.13 11.92 -20.25
CA ASN A 802 -27.44 12.94 -21.23
C ASN A 802 -28.50 13.95 -20.73
N ALA A 803 -29.54 13.49 -20.03
CA ALA A 803 -30.56 14.37 -19.48
C ALA A 803 -30.02 15.27 -18.36
N LEU A 804 -29.16 14.72 -17.49
CA LEU A 804 -28.54 15.46 -16.40
C LEU A 804 -27.47 16.45 -16.90
N SER A 805 -26.68 16.08 -17.91
CA SER A 805 -25.64 16.93 -18.49
C SER A 805 -26.19 18.17 -19.20
N LYS A 806 -27.36 18.08 -19.84
CA LYS A 806 -28.02 19.22 -20.48
C LYS A 806 -28.44 20.34 -19.52
N GLN A 807 -28.67 20.03 -18.26
CA GLN A 807 -29.09 21.01 -17.26
C GLN A 807 -27.91 21.59 -16.42
N ALA A 808 -26.75 20.98 -16.48
CA ALA A 808 -25.57 21.45 -15.76
C ALA A 808 -24.90 22.63 -16.50
N ARG A 809 -25.25 23.87 -16.15
CA ARG A 809 -24.53 25.09 -16.62
C ARG A 809 -23.11 25.26 -16.11
N GLN A 810 -22.67 24.42 -15.19
CA GLN A 810 -21.29 24.39 -14.64
C GLN A 810 -20.83 22.95 -14.43
N SER A 811 -19.72 22.62 -15.07
CA SER A 811 -18.78 21.49 -14.91
C SER A 811 -19.18 20.34 -13.98
N HIS A 812 -19.26 19.13 -14.55
CA HIS A 812 -19.04 17.85 -13.86
C HIS A 812 -19.89 17.55 -12.62
N GLN A 813 -21.22 17.69 -12.71
CA GLN A 813 -22.07 17.05 -11.71
C GLN A 813 -21.97 15.52 -11.92
N ARG A 814 -21.12 14.88 -11.12
CA ARG A 814 -21.06 13.42 -11.04
C ARG A 814 -22.42 12.87 -10.60
N LEU A 815 -22.79 11.73 -11.15
CA LEU A 815 -23.98 10.99 -10.73
C LEU A 815 -23.88 10.71 -9.23
N ARG A 816 -24.84 11.24 -8.44
CA ARG A 816 -24.85 11.06 -6.99
C ARG A 816 -25.75 9.88 -6.63
N VAL A 817 -25.15 8.83 -6.09
CA VAL A 817 -25.91 7.72 -5.50
C VAL A 817 -26.25 8.07 -4.06
N VAL A 818 -27.54 7.96 -3.72
CA VAL A 818 -28.05 8.25 -2.40
C VAL A 818 -28.69 7.02 -1.78
N ARG A 819 -28.57 6.91 -0.47
CA ARG A 819 -29.29 5.95 0.35
C ARG A 819 -30.24 6.70 1.26
N ILE A 820 -31.50 6.28 1.25
CA ILE A 820 -32.59 6.85 2.04
C ILE A 820 -33.20 5.72 2.88
N GLU A 821 -33.40 5.97 4.16
CA GLU A 821 -34.17 5.09 5.05
C GLU A 821 -35.36 5.86 5.56
N THR A 822 -36.56 5.40 5.27
CA THR A 822 -37.81 6.00 5.75
C THR A 822 -37.90 5.90 7.26
N THR A 823 -38.49 6.90 7.91
CA THR A 823 -38.63 6.91 9.38
C THR A 823 -39.79 6.07 9.86
N THR A 824 -40.85 5.91 9.05
CA THR A 824 -42.08 5.20 9.39
C THR A 824 -41.93 3.67 9.33
N ASP A 825 -41.57 3.16 8.15
CA ASP A 825 -41.53 1.71 7.86
C ASP A 825 -40.11 1.14 7.74
N LYS A 826 -39.08 1.95 7.99
CA LYS A 826 -37.65 1.57 7.93
C LYS A 826 -37.24 0.99 6.59
N GLN A 827 -37.95 1.33 5.52
CA GLN A 827 -37.61 0.89 4.17
C GLN A 827 -36.32 1.58 3.71
N ARG A 828 -35.35 0.79 3.24
CA ARG A 828 -34.09 1.29 2.70
C ARG A 828 -34.10 1.28 1.19
N ILE A 829 -33.89 2.42 0.61
CA ILE A 829 -33.83 2.60 -0.84
C ILE A 829 -32.48 3.23 -1.19
N VAL A 830 -31.79 2.58 -2.13
CA VAL A 830 -30.55 3.09 -2.72
C VAL A 830 -30.81 3.37 -4.18
N GLY A 831 -30.37 4.51 -4.67
CA GLY A 831 -30.56 4.85 -6.07
C GLY A 831 -29.87 6.13 -6.47
N LEU A 832 -30.11 6.55 -7.69
CA LEU A 832 -29.52 7.74 -8.28
C LEU A 832 -30.35 8.96 -7.90
N PHE A 833 -29.73 9.96 -7.29
CA PHE A 833 -30.37 11.24 -7.00
C PHE A 833 -30.67 12.01 -8.30
N VAL A 834 -31.92 12.42 -8.45
CA VAL A 834 -32.40 13.27 -9.57
C VAL A 834 -32.81 14.64 -9.03
N PRO A 835 -32.13 15.72 -9.42
CA PRO A 835 -32.56 17.07 -9.05
C PRO A 835 -34.00 17.35 -9.54
N ASN A 836 -34.79 18.04 -8.73
CA ASN A 836 -36.20 18.35 -9.05
C ASN A 836 -36.36 19.00 -10.42
N ALA A 837 -35.44 19.87 -10.82
CA ALA A 837 -35.43 20.53 -12.13
C ALA A 837 -35.16 19.58 -13.31
N ALA A 838 -34.55 18.41 -13.04
CA ALA A 838 -34.17 17.42 -14.05
C ALA A 838 -35.18 16.29 -14.22
N VAL A 839 -36.12 16.13 -13.27
CA VAL A 839 -37.10 15.02 -13.26
C VAL A 839 -37.86 14.91 -14.57
N GLU A 840 -38.40 16.00 -15.07
CA GLU A 840 -39.18 16.01 -16.29
C GLU A 840 -38.34 15.63 -17.52
N SER A 841 -37.12 16.16 -17.64
CA SER A 841 -36.20 15.81 -18.73
C SER A 841 -35.78 14.34 -18.71
N VAL A 842 -35.56 13.78 -17.49
CA VAL A 842 -35.25 12.36 -17.32
C VAL A 842 -36.43 11.48 -17.71
N LEU A 843 -37.67 11.83 -17.28
CA LEU A 843 -38.87 11.09 -17.62
C LEU A 843 -39.17 11.11 -19.13
N GLN A 844 -39.00 12.27 -19.80
CA GLN A 844 -39.15 12.37 -21.26
C GLN A 844 -38.12 11.54 -22.00
N GLY A 845 -36.85 11.54 -21.56
CA GLY A 845 -35.80 10.71 -22.14
C GLY A 845 -36.07 9.22 -22.00
N LEU A 846 -36.58 8.78 -20.83
CA LEU A 846 -36.92 7.38 -20.59
C LEU A 846 -38.18 6.93 -21.35
N ALA A 847 -39.18 7.78 -21.53
CA ALA A 847 -40.36 7.46 -22.35
C ALA A 847 -39.97 7.23 -23.82
N TRP A 848 -39.05 8.03 -24.36
CA TRP A 848 -38.55 7.85 -25.74
C TRP A 848 -37.79 6.51 -25.92
N VAL A 849 -37.09 6.00 -24.92
CA VAL A 849 -36.45 4.68 -24.99
C VAL A 849 -37.47 3.56 -25.08
N GLN A 850 -38.59 3.66 -24.36
CA GLN A 850 -39.69 2.67 -24.45
C GLN A 850 -40.36 2.60 -25.83
N ASP A 851 -40.47 3.75 -26.51
CA ASP A 851 -41.09 3.82 -27.84
C ASP A 851 -40.16 3.31 -28.95
N VAL A 852 -38.86 3.27 -28.73
CA VAL A 852 -37.85 2.72 -29.69
C VAL A 852 -37.68 1.22 -29.54
N ASP A 853 -37.87 0.66 -28.34
CA ASP A 853 -37.76 -0.77 -28.05
C ASP A 853 -39.08 -1.54 -28.26
N ALA A 854 -40.20 -0.85 -28.53
CA ALA A 854 -41.50 -1.43 -28.86
C ALA A 854 -41.70 -1.51 -30.38
#